data_85cec43deb77a7310333f6a0e3160233
#
_entry.id   85cec43deb77a7310333f6a0e3160233
#
_cell.length_a   1.000
_cell.length_b   1.000
_cell.length_c   1.000
_cell.angle_alpha   90.00
_cell.angle_beta   90.00
_cell.angle_gamma   90.00
#
_symmetry.space_group_name_H-M   'P 1'
#
loop_
_entity.id
_entity.type
_entity.pdbx_description
1 polymer ?
#
loop_
_entity_poly.entity_id
_entity_poly.type
_entity_poly.pdbx_seq_one_letter_code
_entity_poly.pdbx_strand_id
1 'polypeptide(L)'
;MADSADPGAGAAQSALDAVQRYPREAITIAQRVLAAGRAVTGDERSTAERAVGLALRELNDLPGALRHLRRAVRAAATHRTRALARMSLGYVLANSGRTGAALRAVTAALPTLTGADAGRARMQRGVVLHYRGRYDEAVRDYSLAVEIAQREDDPLLEARARNNRGLLNAHRGAGRGRDDDLARSAAIFQRLGLELAAADTRWNLGIAAGQRGDTVGALRCFAEVEQEYRRLSVPRPALLLDRFELLLSVPLLDEAVEVAGAAVRELGRRGMASDLAEALLAQARAALLAGDLDTAAEAAARARVRFRRQGRRTWTAFARHVELRAEFRRGTRSAALLTALVRTADQLDATGWPGPALTTRIDAGRLAVALGRTEKAATLLGRAARARRRGTASGRAQGWYALALARRLAGDDRSAARALRRGLAVLDSHRASLGAAELRAHSGAYGQQLAAEGLDLAVRSGAPGRVLAWAERWRANALRTRPALPPEDPDLVAALSELRLVSSLLEDALLAGRPTHALRGRQARLEQRIRDLARRAPGGGDVTAPPGVAALAARLGPRVLVELVAHGNHLRAVLVRDGRASLHDLGPLAEAVEQARRHRFGLRRLVTTGDTAAARAGVGHAAAVLDRQLFDPLRRRLGDRPLVLVPTAALHAVPWSGLPTCAGRSVTVAPSATAWLRADGRVAPDGAPVLAAGPRLPAARTEVGLLARELPGSRLLAGADATAGALTAALDGAGLAHIAAHGTFRADNPLFSGLELADGPLLAYELERLPRPPGCVVLSACDSGLSGVRPGDEVLGFTAVLLALGTRCLVAAVLPVPADLTTALMLDLHRRMRAGVRPAQALADAQAAFVATGDGSAAATAAAFVCFGAG
;
A
#
# COMPACT_ATOMS: atom_id res chain seq x y z
N MET A 1 21.22 67.95 -17.01
CA MET A 1 20.89 67.08 -18.14
C MET A 1 20.10 65.90 -17.59
N ALA A 2 18.79 65.94 -17.69
CA ALA A 2 17.90 64.87 -17.21
C ALA A 2 17.94 63.69 -18.18
N ASP A 3 18.14 62.51 -17.66
CA ASP A 3 18.17 61.22 -18.33
C ASP A 3 16.77 60.94 -18.93
N SER A 4 16.63 61.02 -20.24
CA SER A 4 15.41 60.67 -20.96
C SER A 4 15.32 59.15 -21.04
N ALA A 5 14.78 58.53 -19.99
CA ALA A 5 14.38 57.18 -20.03
C ALA A 5 13.35 56.99 -21.16
N ASP A 6 13.67 56.19 -22.18
CA ASP A 6 12.84 55.88 -23.33
C ASP A 6 11.54 55.20 -22.85
N PRO A 7 10.35 55.83 -23.01
CA PRO A 7 9.09 55.31 -22.49
C PRO A 7 8.69 53.94 -23.05
N GLY A 8 9.27 53.54 -24.17
CA GLY A 8 9.04 52.26 -24.82
C GLY A 8 9.76 51.09 -24.14
N ALA A 9 11.04 51.29 -23.77
CA ALA A 9 11.85 50.26 -23.12
C ALA A 9 11.31 49.91 -21.74
N GLY A 10 10.87 50.90 -20.95
CA GLY A 10 10.25 50.71 -19.66
C GLY A 10 8.93 49.92 -19.74
N ALA A 11 8.06 50.20 -20.73
CA ALA A 11 6.80 49.53 -20.89
C ALA A 11 6.94 48.05 -21.33
N ALA A 12 7.89 47.74 -22.21
CA ALA A 12 8.15 46.36 -22.62
C ALA A 12 8.70 45.50 -21.47
N GLN A 13 9.56 46.08 -20.63
CA GLN A 13 10.08 45.41 -19.45
C GLN A 13 9.00 45.24 -18.36
N SER A 14 8.15 46.22 -18.12
CA SER A 14 7.02 46.15 -17.21
C SER A 14 6.04 45.05 -17.61
N ALA A 15 5.78 44.87 -18.94
CA ALA A 15 5.00 43.75 -19.43
C ALA A 15 5.64 42.41 -19.08
N LEU A 16 6.95 42.27 -19.19
CA LEU A 16 7.67 41.04 -18.89
C LEU A 16 7.62 40.70 -17.38
N ASP A 17 7.77 41.72 -16.53
CA ASP A 17 7.75 41.59 -15.06
C ASP A 17 6.35 41.21 -14.56
N ALA A 18 5.28 41.66 -15.22
CA ALA A 18 3.91 41.34 -14.92
C ALA A 18 3.50 39.88 -15.28
N VAL A 19 4.23 39.19 -16.12
CA VAL A 19 3.86 37.87 -16.70
C VAL A 19 3.45 36.85 -15.65
N GLN A 20 4.17 36.75 -14.54
CA GLN A 20 3.92 35.71 -13.53
C GLN A 20 2.71 35.99 -12.63
N ARG A 21 2.43 37.25 -12.33
CA ARG A 21 1.32 37.67 -11.43
C ARG A 21 0.04 37.98 -12.20
N TYR A 22 0.17 38.64 -13.36
CA TYR A 22 -0.95 39.19 -14.12
C TYR A 22 -0.79 38.91 -15.63
N PRO A 23 -0.85 37.64 -16.10
CA PRO A 23 -0.54 37.30 -17.47
C PRO A 23 -1.43 37.99 -18.51
N ARG A 24 -2.71 38.24 -18.21
CA ARG A 24 -3.62 38.96 -19.13
C ARG A 24 -3.24 40.44 -19.24
N GLU A 25 -2.88 41.06 -18.12
CA GLU A 25 -2.41 42.44 -18.09
C GLU A 25 -1.06 42.59 -18.82
N ALA A 26 -0.13 41.65 -18.61
CA ALA A 26 1.13 41.58 -19.36
C ALA A 26 0.91 41.55 -20.87
N ILE A 27 -0.08 40.79 -21.36
CA ILE A 27 -0.44 40.78 -22.78
C ILE A 27 -0.95 42.15 -23.21
N THR A 28 -1.81 42.80 -22.45
CA THR A 28 -2.37 44.13 -22.78
C THR A 28 -1.29 45.18 -22.85
N ILE A 29 -0.37 45.21 -21.88
CA ILE A 29 0.75 46.16 -21.87
C ILE A 29 1.65 45.89 -23.08
N ALA A 30 2.04 44.66 -23.32
CA ALA A 30 2.92 44.28 -24.44
C ALA A 30 2.28 44.60 -25.83
N GLN A 31 0.96 44.41 -25.96
CA GLN A 31 0.22 44.71 -27.21
C GLN A 31 0.19 46.22 -27.47
N ARG A 32 0.09 47.09 -26.50
CA ARG A 32 0.24 48.55 -26.66
C ARG A 32 1.59 48.92 -27.21
N VAL A 33 2.69 48.31 -26.65
CA VAL A 33 4.06 48.50 -27.17
C VAL A 33 4.14 48.07 -28.65
N LEU A 34 3.58 46.88 -28.97
CA LEU A 34 3.60 46.35 -30.35
C LEU A 34 2.79 47.18 -31.35
N ALA A 35 1.69 47.82 -30.89
CA ALA A 35 0.82 48.68 -31.69
C ALA A 35 1.49 50.03 -32.05
N ALA A 36 2.52 50.50 -31.31
CA ALA A 36 3.25 51.71 -31.61
C ALA A 36 4.11 51.64 -32.90
N GLY A 37 4.14 50.55 -33.57
CA GLY A 37 4.65 50.36 -34.94
C GLY A 37 6.16 50.68 -35.10
N ARG A 38 6.50 51.63 -35.97
CA ARG A 38 7.89 51.99 -36.26
C ARG A 38 8.59 52.77 -35.18
N ALA A 39 7.87 53.33 -34.21
CA ALA A 39 8.42 54.03 -33.06
C ALA A 39 9.12 53.13 -32.03
N VAL A 40 8.96 51.79 -32.15
CA VAL A 40 9.48 50.76 -31.22
C VAL A 40 10.74 50.13 -31.82
N THR A 41 11.83 50.10 -31.07
CA THR A 41 13.06 49.43 -31.48
C THR A 41 12.89 47.93 -31.67
N GLY A 42 13.82 47.29 -32.39
CA GLY A 42 13.81 45.84 -32.55
C GLY A 42 13.92 45.07 -31.22
N ASP A 43 14.66 45.60 -30.26
CA ASP A 43 14.84 44.99 -28.94
C ASP A 43 13.59 45.13 -28.03
N GLU A 44 12.93 46.29 -28.07
CA GLU A 44 11.66 46.51 -27.36
C GLU A 44 10.54 45.62 -27.93
N ARG A 45 10.45 45.54 -29.27
CA ARG A 45 9.54 44.63 -29.97
C ARG A 45 9.79 43.19 -29.59
N SER A 46 11.05 42.76 -29.53
CA SER A 46 11.45 41.44 -29.07
C SER A 46 11.05 41.18 -27.62
N THR A 47 11.26 42.17 -26.74
CA THR A 47 10.89 42.05 -25.33
C THR A 47 9.37 41.97 -25.14
N ALA A 48 8.59 42.78 -25.84
CA ALA A 48 7.13 42.73 -25.82
C ALA A 48 6.59 41.43 -26.40
N GLU A 49 7.07 40.95 -27.54
CA GLU A 49 6.72 39.63 -28.11
C GLU A 49 7.08 38.48 -27.16
N ARG A 50 8.19 38.59 -26.42
CA ARG A 50 8.64 37.66 -25.40
C ARG A 50 7.69 37.65 -24.21
N ALA A 51 7.22 38.82 -23.74
CA ALA A 51 6.24 38.95 -22.68
C ALA A 51 4.91 38.28 -23.06
N VAL A 52 4.37 38.58 -24.28
CA VAL A 52 3.16 37.91 -24.79
C VAL A 52 3.33 36.39 -24.85
N GLY A 53 4.46 35.92 -25.39
CA GLY A 53 4.75 34.50 -25.51
C GLY A 53 4.80 33.77 -24.16
N LEU A 54 5.42 34.37 -23.16
CA LEU A 54 5.49 33.80 -21.81
C LEU A 54 4.13 33.89 -21.11
N ALA A 55 3.35 34.97 -21.26
CA ALA A 55 2.01 35.13 -20.70
C ALA A 55 1.01 34.11 -21.29
N LEU A 56 1.06 33.88 -22.61
CA LEU A 56 0.24 32.85 -23.27
C LEU A 56 0.57 31.44 -22.76
N ARG A 57 1.84 31.18 -22.42
CA ARG A 57 2.21 29.91 -21.77
C ARG A 57 1.55 29.78 -20.39
N GLU A 58 1.55 30.84 -19.57
CA GLU A 58 0.86 30.81 -18.28
C GLU A 58 -0.64 30.57 -18.43
N LEU A 59 -1.23 31.04 -19.51
CA LEU A 59 -2.62 30.81 -19.90
C LEU A 59 -2.85 29.45 -20.63
N ASN A 60 -1.79 28.62 -20.75
CA ASN A 60 -1.80 27.31 -21.40
C ASN A 60 -2.05 27.32 -22.94
N ASP A 61 -1.86 28.48 -23.62
CA ASP A 61 -1.83 28.55 -25.08
C ASP A 61 -0.39 28.37 -25.60
N LEU A 62 0.08 27.12 -25.63
CA LEU A 62 1.42 26.79 -26.13
C LEU A 62 1.63 27.09 -27.62
N PRO A 63 0.64 26.87 -28.56
CA PRO A 63 0.77 27.26 -29.93
C PRO A 63 0.93 28.76 -30.10
N GLY A 64 0.14 29.59 -29.43
CA GLY A 64 0.27 31.05 -29.40
C GLY A 64 1.62 31.49 -28.86
N ALA A 65 2.02 30.96 -27.71
CA ALA A 65 3.32 31.23 -27.10
C ALA A 65 4.49 30.99 -28.06
N LEU A 66 4.48 29.85 -28.77
CA LEU A 66 5.53 29.54 -29.76
C LEU A 66 5.55 30.49 -30.97
N ARG A 67 4.40 30.99 -31.41
CA ARG A 67 4.33 31.99 -32.50
C ARG A 67 4.98 33.27 -32.06
N HIS A 68 4.59 33.82 -30.93
CA HIS A 68 5.13 35.08 -30.39
C HIS A 68 6.62 34.97 -30.05
N LEU A 69 7.11 33.93 -29.42
CA LEU A 69 8.52 33.73 -29.11
C LEU A 69 9.41 33.60 -30.38
N ARG A 70 8.90 33.01 -31.45
CA ARG A 70 9.62 33.02 -32.73
C ARG A 70 9.67 34.42 -33.36
N ARG A 71 8.62 35.25 -33.20
CA ARG A 71 8.65 36.64 -33.56
C ARG A 71 9.64 37.43 -32.74
N ALA A 72 9.70 37.20 -31.41
CA ALA A 72 10.70 37.79 -30.54
C ALA A 72 12.13 37.52 -31.01
N VAL A 73 12.47 36.27 -31.34
CA VAL A 73 13.79 35.90 -31.86
C VAL A 73 14.14 36.63 -33.16
N ARG A 74 13.14 36.84 -34.05
CA ARG A 74 13.33 37.53 -35.30
C ARG A 74 13.44 39.06 -35.16
N ALA A 75 12.68 39.65 -34.26
CA ALA A 75 12.65 41.08 -33.99
C ALA A 75 13.91 41.60 -33.27
N ALA A 76 14.58 40.74 -32.51
CA ALA A 76 15.73 41.10 -31.71
C ALA A 76 16.88 41.71 -32.57
N ALA A 77 17.27 42.97 -32.30
CA ALA A 77 18.37 43.65 -32.93
C ALA A 77 19.70 43.21 -32.34
N THR A 78 19.85 43.22 -31.03
CA THR A 78 21.08 42.85 -30.34
C THR A 78 21.25 41.34 -30.15
N HIS A 79 22.51 40.91 -30.02
CA HIS A 79 22.82 39.51 -29.74
C HIS A 79 22.26 39.06 -28.34
N ARG A 80 22.30 39.94 -27.36
CA ARG A 80 21.79 39.66 -26.01
C ARG A 80 20.28 39.48 -26.00
N THR A 81 19.51 40.39 -26.62
CA THR A 81 18.05 40.30 -26.67
C THR A 81 17.62 39.06 -27.47
N ARG A 82 18.33 38.72 -28.55
CA ARG A 82 18.10 37.49 -29.32
C ARG A 82 18.37 36.22 -28.47
N ALA A 83 19.40 36.23 -27.66
CA ALA A 83 19.71 35.12 -26.76
C ALA A 83 18.64 34.94 -25.69
N LEU A 84 18.16 36.04 -25.07
CA LEU A 84 17.03 36.00 -24.10
C LEU A 84 15.73 35.46 -24.73
N ALA A 85 15.43 35.89 -25.97
CA ALA A 85 14.27 35.38 -26.71
C ALA A 85 14.41 33.87 -27.04
N ARG A 86 15.62 33.42 -27.42
CA ARG A 86 15.92 31.98 -27.64
C ARG A 86 15.81 31.17 -26.37
N MET A 87 16.25 31.69 -25.23
CA MET A 87 16.11 31.07 -23.94
C MET A 87 14.62 30.84 -23.62
N SER A 88 13.77 31.86 -23.72
CA SER A 88 12.33 31.79 -23.51
C SER A 88 11.64 30.82 -24.50
N LEU A 89 12.04 30.84 -25.78
CA LEU A 89 11.57 29.90 -26.79
C LEU A 89 11.94 28.46 -26.42
N GLY A 90 13.15 28.21 -25.95
CA GLY A 90 13.62 26.91 -25.50
C GLY A 90 12.79 26.37 -24.36
N TYR A 91 12.41 27.22 -23.41
CA TYR A 91 11.54 26.84 -22.29
C TYR A 91 10.15 26.36 -22.75
N VAL A 92 9.48 27.12 -23.62
CA VAL A 92 8.16 26.76 -24.14
C VAL A 92 8.24 25.54 -25.07
N LEU A 93 9.31 25.38 -25.85
CA LEU A 93 9.55 24.16 -26.64
C LEU A 93 9.69 22.92 -25.76
N ALA A 94 10.35 23.02 -24.60
CA ALA A 94 10.47 21.92 -23.65
C ALA A 94 9.09 21.50 -23.11
N ASN A 95 8.29 22.48 -22.67
CA ASN A 95 6.93 22.24 -22.17
C ASN A 95 5.99 21.63 -23.25
N SER A 96 6.23 21.95 -24.54
CA SER A 96 5.50 21.34 -25.66
C SER A 96 6.03 19.96 -26.10
N GLY A 97 6.97 19.38 -25.33
CA GLY A 97 7.60 18.08 -25.62
C GLY A 97 8.64 18.11 -26.74
N ARG A 98 8.97 19.28 -27.31
CA ARG A 98 9.96 19.43 -28.40
C ARG A 98 11.39 19.58 -27.85
N THR A 99 11.81 18.64 -26.99
CA THR A 99 13.05 18.71 -26.20
C THR A 99 14.33 18.86 -27.04
N GLY A 100 14.37 18.32 -28.29
CA GLY A 100 15.52 18.48 -29.20
C GLY A 100 15.68 19.91 -29.67
N ALA A 101 14.60 20.56 -30.11
CA ALA A 101 14.59 21.96 -30.51
C ALA A 101 14.84 22.89 -29.32
N ALA A 102 14.29 22.58 -28.15
CA ALA A 102 14.54 23.28 -26.90
C ALA A 102 16.04 23.31 -26.55
N LEU A 103 16.70 22.15 -26.60
CA LEU A 103 18.12 22.05 -26.29
C LEU A 103 18.97 22.91 -27.25
N ARG A 104 18.69 22.87 -28.55
CA ARG A 104 19.38 23.70 -29.52
C ARG A 104 19.20 25.21 -29.25
N ALA A 105 17.95 25.62 -28.95
CA ALA A 105 17.62 27.02 -28.70
C ALA A 105 18.35 27.57 -27.46
N VAL A 106 18.33 26.85 -26.33
CA VAL A 106 18.98 27.30 -25.08
C VAL A 106 20.52 27.22 -25.21
N THR A 107 21.06 26.18 -25.86
CA THR A 107 22.51 26.06 -26.08
C THR A 107 23.04 27.18 -26.96
N ALA A 108 22.30 27.61 -27.97
CA ALA A 108 22.69 28.73 -28.83
C ALA A 108 22.58 30.12 -28.16
N ALA A 109 21.88 30.21 -27.02
CA ALA A 109 21.79 31.45 -26.23
C ALA A 109 22.96 31.62 -25.25
N LEU A 110 23.50 30.53 -24.72
CA LEU A 110 24.49 30.54 -23.64
C LEU A 110 25.78 31.36 -23.88
N PRO A 111 26.41 31.29 -25.08
CA PRO A 111 27.69 32.04 -25.29
C PRO A 111 27.57 33.55 -25.17
N THR A 112 26.36 34.11 -25.31
CA THR A 112 26.10 35.55 -25.33
C THR A 112 25.57 36.07 -23.97
N LEU A 113 25.14 35.17 -23.08
CA LEU A 113 24.55 35.55 -21.80
C LEU A 113 25.61 35.54 -20.68
N THR A 114 25.59 36.57 -19.83
CA THR A 114 26.46 36.70 -18.66
C THR A 114 25.65 36.90 -17.36
N GLY A 115 26.29 36.85 -16.22
CA GLY A 115 25.66 37.06 -14.92
C GLY A 115 24.45 36.19 -14.69
N ALA A 116 23.41 36.71 -14.04
CA ALA A 116 22.18 36.00 -13.71
C ALA A 116 21.46 35.40 -14.94
N ASP A 117 21.54 36.04 -16.11
CA ASP A 117 20.95 35.54 -17.36
C ASP A 117 21.62 34.23 -17.83
N ALA A 118 22.95 34.15 -17.69
CA ALA A 118 23.67 32.90 -17.96
C ALA A 118 23.26 31.78 -16.99
N GLY A 119 23.10 32.14 -15.69
CA GLY A 119 22.60 31.22 -14.68
C GLY A 119 21.20 30.67 -15.00
N ARG A 120 20.27 31.57 -15.42
CA ARG A 120 18.91 31.17 -15.85
C ARG A 120 18.94 30.27 -17.08
N ALA A 121 19.78 30.56 -18.05
CA ALA A 121 19.92 29.74 -19.26
C ALA A 121 20.51 28.36 -18.96
N ARG A 122 21.50 28.27 -18.07
CA ARG A 122 22.05 26.99 -17.61
C ARG A 122 21.00 26.17 -16.87
N MET A 123 20.27 26.78 -15.94
CA MET A 123 19.18 26.11 -15.22
C MET A 123 18.15 25.54 -16.22
N GLN A 124 17.73 26.31 -17.19
CA GLN A 124 16.77 25.84 -18.21
C GLN A 124 17.35 24.75 -19.12
N ARG A 125 18.63 24.84 -19.50
CA ARG A 125 19.28 23.75 -20.23
C ARG A 125 19.35 22.47 -19.39
N GLY A 126 19.64 22.61 -18.11
CA GLY A 126 19.59 21.51 -17.14
C GLY A 126 18.24 20.81 -17.12
N VAL A 127 17.12 21.56 -17.13
CA VAL A 127 15.76 21.00 -17.21
C VAL A 127 15.56 20.20 -18.51
N VAL A 128 15.97 20.76 -19.65
CA VAL A 128 15.85 20.07 -20.93
C VAL A 128 16.71 18.80 -20.97
N LEU A 129 17.92 18.85 -20.43
CA LEU A 129 18.84 17.70 -20.32
C LEU A 129 18.26 16.63 -19.42
N HIS A 130 17.63 17.02 -18.30
CA HIS A 130 16.92 16.14 -17.39
C HIS A 130 15.81 15.38 -18.12
N TYR A 131 14.91 16.08 -18.84
CA TYR A 131 13.85 15.43 -19.65
C TYR A 131 14.40 14.48 -20.72
N ARG A 132 15.60 14.72 -21.22
CA ARG A 132 16.27 13.84 -22.20
C ARG A 132 17.04 12.68 -21.58
N GLY A 133 17.11 12.58 -20.25
CA GLY A 133 17.86 11.56 -19.54
C GLY A 133 19.38 11.78 -19.51
N ARG A 134 19.87 13.00 -19.86
CA ARG A 134 21.29 13.40 -19.80
C ARG A 134 21.62 13.96 -18.42
N TYR A 135 21.48 13.13 -17.39
CA TYR A 135 21.45 13.54 -16.00
C TYR A 135 22.77 14.16 -15.49
N ASP A 136 23.92 13.62 -15.89
CA ASP A 136 25.21 14.16 -15.45
C ASP A 136 25.45 15.57 -15.98
N GLU A 137 25.01 15.85 -17.20
CA GLU A 137 25.09 17.17 -17.78
C GLU A 137 24.10 18.14 -17.14
N ALA A 138 22.89 17.65 -16.82
CA ALA A 138 21.90 18.44 -16.09
C ALA A 138 22.42 18.85 -14.70
N VAL A 139 23.02 17.93 -13.94
CA VAL A 139 23.62 18.23 -12.62
C VAL A 139 24.73 19.28 -12.73
N ARG A 140 25.59 19.18 -13.76
CA ARG A 140 26.63 20.19 -13.99
C ARG A 140 26.03 21.59 -14.27
N ASP A 141 25.02 21.66 -15.11
CA ASP A 141 24.34 22.91 -15.42
C ASP A 141 23.64 23.53 -14.21
N TYR A 142 22.94 22.72 -13.41
CA TYR A 142 22.32 23.18 -12.16
C TYR A 142 23.38 23.67 -11.15
N SER A 143 24.52 22.99 -11.03
CA SER A 143 25.59 23.39 -10.11
C SER A 143 26.19 24.73 -10.51
N LEU A 144 26.45 24.91 -11.79
CA LEU A 144 26.94 26.23 -12.33
C LEU A 144 25.88 27.32 -12.17
N ALA A 145 24.58 26.99 -12.29
CA ALA A 145 23.51 27.96 -12.05
C ALA A 145 23.44 28.38 -10.58
N VAL A 146 23.65 27.46 -9.62
CA VAL A 146 23.74 27.78 -8.19
C VAL A 146 24.94 28.67 -7.88
N GLU A 147 26.12 28.34 -8.42
CA GLU A 147 27.35 29.15 -8.25
C GLU A 147 27.22 30.59 -8.80
N ILE A 148 26.57 30.73 -9.97
CA ILE A 148 26.28 32.03 -10.57
C ILE A 148 25.29 32.80 -9.69
N ALA A 149 24.20 32.17 -9.27
CA ALA A 149 23.17 32.78 -8.45
C ALA A 149 23.73 33.34 -7.11
N GLN A 150 24.65 32.59 -6.49
CA GLN A 150 25.33 33.03 -5.26
C GLN A 150 26.28 34.22 -5.49
N ARG A 151 26.98 34.25 -6.64
CA ARG A 151 27.84 35.38 -6.98
C ARG A 151 27.08 36.66 -7.33
N GLU A 152 25.91 36.48 -7.98
CA GLU A 152 25.06 37.60 -8.44
C GLU A 152 24.03 38.03 -7.38
N ASP A 153 24.05 37.43 -6.20
CA ASP A 153 23.04 37.61 -5.11
C ASP A 153 21.58 37.49 -5.61
N ASP A 154 21.31 36.45 -6.44
CA ASP A 154 19.97 36.13 -6.96
C ASP A 154 19.40 34.93 -6.18
N PRO A 155 18.74 35.13 -5.02
CA PRO A 155 18.23 34.04 -4.19
C PRO A 155 17.12 33.28 -4.87
N LEU A 156 16.36 33.90 -5.79
CA LEU A 156 15.30 33.22 -6.53
C LEU A 156 15.86 32.19 -7.54
N LEU A 157 16.92 32.58 -8.25
CA LEU A 157 17.60 31.64 -9.15
C LEU A 157 18.27 30.50 -8.37
N GLU A 158 18.92 30.85 -7.24
CA GLU A 158 19.54 29.86 -6.36
C GLU A 158 18.52 28.80 -5.91
N ALA A 159 17.37 29.24 -5.37
CA ALA A 159 16.34 28.34 -4.91
C ALA A 159 15.82 27.40 -6.03
N ARG A 160 15.53 27.95 -7.21
CA ARG A 160 15.05 27.17 -8.38
C ARG A 160 16.10 26.17 -8.86
N ALA A 161 17.36 26.56 -8.94
CA ALA A 161 18.44 25.67 -9.39
C ALA A 161 18.70 24.54 -8.38
N ARG A 162 18.69 24.87 -7.06
CA ARG A 162 18.79 23.88 -5.98
C ARG A 162 17.61 22.90 -5.99
N ASN A 163 16.37 23.38 -6.13
CA ASN A 163 15.19 22.51 -6.23
C ASN A 163 15.32 21.49 -7.37
N ASN A 164 15.68 21.93 -8.56
CA ASN A 164 15.83 21.06 -9.72
C ASN A 164 16.99 20.07 -9.55
N ARG A 165 18.11 20.48 -8.97
CA ARG A 165 19.26 19.61 -8.69
C ARG A 165 18.93 18.57 -7.62
N GLY A 166 18.26 19.00 -6.56
CA GLY A 166 17.83 18.15 -5.45
C GLY A 166 16.85 17.08 -5.92
N LEU A 167 15.83 17.45 -6.70
CA LEU A 167 14.86 16.51 -7.26
C LEU A 167 15.53 15.49 -8.20
N LEU A 168 16.42 15.93 -9.08
CA LEU A 168 17.17 15.03 -9.96
C LEU A 168 18.03 14.02 -9.16
N ASN A 169 18.70 14.50 -8.12
CA ASN A 169 19.51 13.65 -7.25
C ASN A 169 18.66 12.62 -6.49
N ALA A 170 17.45 13.01 -6.04
CA ALA A 170 16.50 12.12 -5.41
C ALA A 170 16.09 10.98 -6.38
N HIS A 171 15.70 11.30 -7.61
CA HIS A 171 15.32 10.30 -8.62
C HIS A 171 16.46 9.32 -8.96
N ARG A 172 17.70 9.74 -8.85
CA ARG A 172 18.88 8.89 -9.09
C ARG A 172 19.26 7.99 -7.91
N GLY A 173 18.59 8.13 -6.77
CA GLY A 173 18.93 7.39 -5.55
C GLY A 173 20.31 7.77 -5.00
N ALA A 174 20.79 8.98 -5.26
CA ALA A 174 22.07 9.49 -4.77
C ALA A 174 22.01 9.69 -3.25
N GLY A 175 22.95 9.05 -2.52
CA GLY A 175 22.94 8.81 -1.07
C GLY A 175 22.84 10.05 -0.16
N ARG A 176 22.81 9.77 1.17
CA ARG A 176 22.71 10.75 2.27
C ARG A 176 23.71 11.91 2.09
N GLY A 177 23.25 13.16 2.29
CA GLY A 177 24.06 14.38 2.23
C GLY A 177 23.70 15.34 1.09
N ARG A 178 22.76 14.99 0.19
CA ARG A 178 22.31 15.83 -0.93
C ARG A 178 20.88 16.39 -0.78
N ASP A 179 20.20 16.10 0.34
CA ASP A 179 18.88 16.67 0.66
C ASP A 179 18.95 18.15 1.05
N ASP A 180 20.16 18.63 1.31
CA ASP A 180 20.43 20.01 1.68
C ASP A 180 19.95 21.02 0.60
N ASP A 181 19.98 20.60 -0.67
CA ASP A 181 19.49 21.45 -1.77
C ASP A 181 17.99 21.74 -1.70
N LEU A 182 17.16 20.71 -1.46
CA LEU A 182 15.71 20.88 -1.35
C LEU A 182 15.33 21.65 -0.08
N ALA A 183 15.96 21.32 1.05
CA ALA A 183 15.72 22.03 2.32
C ALA A 183 16.10 23.51 2.23
N ARG A 184 17.30 23.81 1.67
CA ARG A 184 17.74 25.20 1.45
C ARG A 184 16.85 25.94 0.47
N SER A 185 16.43 25.28 -0.62
CA SER A 185 15.50 25.86 -1.58
C SER A 185 14.17 26.25 -0.94
N ALA A 186 13.57 25.34 -0.15
CA ALA A 186 12.32 25.60 0.55
C ALA A 186 12.46 26.79 1.52
N ALA A 187 13.56 26.86 2.28
CA ALA A 187 13.84 27.96 3.20
C ALA A 187 14.02 29.31 2.46
N ILE A 188 14.68 29.32 1.30
CA ILE A 188 14.82 30.53 0.49
C ILE A 188 13.45 30.99 -0.05
N PHE A 189 12.63 30.09 -0.63
CA PHE A 189 11.30 30.45 -1.11
C PHE A 189 10.40 30.98 0.02
N GLN A 190 10.48 30.41 1.23
CA GLN A 190 9.74 30.89 2.38
C GLN A 190 10.16 32.31 2.79
N ARG A 191 11.47 32.62 2.84
CA ARG A 191 11.97 33.97 3.12
C ARG A 191 11.55 34.99 2.06
N LEU A 192 11.40 34.55 0.80
CA LEU A 192 10.93 35.41 -0.29
C LEU A 192 9.39 35.58 -0.34
N GLY A 193 8.64 34.97 0.60
CA GLY A 193 7.18 35.00 0.60
C GLY A 193 6.53 34.21 -0.55
N LEU A 194 7.27 33.32 -1.20
CA LEU A 194 6.79 32.49 -2.33
C LEU A 194 6.23 31.16 -1.81
N GLU A 195 5.08 31.25 -1.10
CA GLU A 195 4.46 30.11 -0.41
C GLU A 195 4.23 28.90 -1.32
N LEU A 196 3.74 29.12 -2.54
CA LEU A 196 3.48 28.03 -3.50
C LEU A 196 4.76 27.31 -3.92
N ALA A 197 5.84 28.06 -4.20
CA ALA A 197 7.13 27.48 -4.58
C ALA A 197 7.79 26.74 -3.40
N ALA A 198 7.59 27.25 -2.18
CA ALA A 198 8.02 26.56 -0.97
C ALA A 198 7.26 25.24 -0.76
N ALA A 199 5.95 25.23 -1.01
CA ALA A 199 5.11 24.03 -0.96
C ALA A 199 5.54 22.99 -2.03
N ASP A 200 5.73 23.42 -3.29
CA ASP A 200 6.23 22.56 -4.36
C ASP A 200 7.60 21.93 -4.01
N THR A 201 8.48 22.70 -3.36
CA THR A 201 9.80 22.19 -2.93
C THR A 201 9.70 21.21 -1.76
N ARG A 202 8.81 21.47 -0.79
CA ARG A 202 8.51 20.51 0.30
C ARG A 202 7.90 19.23 -0.24
N TRP A 203 7.04 19.30 -1.27
CA TRP A 203 6.58 18.11 -1.98
C TRP A 203 7.74 17.28 -2.53
N ASN A 204 8.73 17.93 -3.16
CA ASN A 204 9.93 17.27 -3.65
C ASN A 204 10.78 16.63 -2.52
N LEU A 205 10.78 17.21 -1.32
CA LEU A 205 11.37 16.56 -0.12
C LEU A 205 10.65 15.27 0.24
N GLY A 206 9.31 15.23 0.13
CA GLY A 206 8.52 14.02 0.30
C GLY A 206 8.88 12.94 -0.73
N ILE A 207 9.04 13.31 -2.01
CA ILE A 207 9.52 12.39 -3.06
C ILE A 207 10.91 11.83 -2.68
N ALA A 208 11.82 12.70 -2.27
CA ALA A 208 13.17 12.28 -1.87
C ALA A 208 13.15 11.31 -0.67
N ALA A 209 12.29 11.55 0.33
CA ALA A 209 12.10 10.66 1.46
C ALA A 209 11.60 9.27 1.01
N GLY A 210 10.59 9.22 0.14
CA GLY A 210 10.05 7.98 -0.44
C GLY A 210 11.10 7.17 -1.21
N GLN A 211 11.94 7.84 -2.01
CA GLN A 211 13.03 7.19 -2.75
C GLN A 211 14.12 6.59 -1.83
N ARG A 212 14.29 7.12 -0.63
CA ARG A 212 15.17 6.55 0.41
C ARG A 212 14.54 5.41 1.18
N GLY A 213 13.24 5.18 1.00
CA GLY A 213 12.47 4.18 1.74
C GLY A 213 11.89 4.70 3.07
N ASP A 214 11.97 6.00 3.33
CA ASP A 214 11.23 6.65 4.42
C ASP A 214 9.80 6.94 3.97
N THR A 215 9.00 5.90 3.94
CA THR A 215 7.61 5.96 3.49
C THR A 215 6.75 6.82 4.43
N VAL A 216 6.97 6.71 5.73
CA VAL A 216 6.19 7.46 6.73
C VAL A 216 6.50 8.95 6.65
N GLY A 217 7.78 9.33 6.54
CA GLY A 217 8.19 10.71 6.32
C GLY A 217 7.62 11.30 5.03
N ALA A 218 7.63 10.53 3.94
CA ALA A 218 7.04 10.94 2.67
C ALA A 218 5.51 11.19 2.78
N LEU A 219 4.77 10.27 3.39
CA LEU A 219 3.32 10.40 3.60
C LEU A 219 2.96 11.62 4.42
N ARG A 220 3.71 11.88 5.51
CA ARG A 220 3.53 13.06 6.36
C ARG A 220 3.74 14.34 5.56
N CYS A 221 4.86 14.42 4.85
CA CYS A 221 5.23 15.57 4.04
C CYS A 221 4.16 15.88 2.96
N PHE A 222 3.68 14.86 2.25
CA PHE A 222 2.64 15.05 1.22
C PHE A 222 1.33 15.55 1.79
N ALA A 223 0.91 15.03 2.94
CA ALA A 223 -0.34 15.45 3.57
C ALA A 223 -0.29 16.91 4.06
N GLU A 224 0.84 17.33 4.65
CA GLU A 224 1.07 18.72 5.06
C GLU A 224 0.99 19.65 3.84
N VAL A 225 1.67 19.30 2.75
CA VAL A 225 1.68 20.10 1.53
C VAL A 225 0.32 20.09 0.81
N GLU A 226 -0.42 18.98 0.79
CA GLU A 226 -1.79 18.97 0.24
C GLU A 226 -2.74 19.89 1.01
N GLN A 227 -2.58 20.01 2.32
CA GLN A 227 -3.33 20.98 3.13
C GLN A 227 -2.98 22.41 2.72
N GLU A 228 -1.71 22.69 2.47
CA GLU A 228 -1.25 23.99 2.02
C GLU A 228 -1.78 24.36 0.62
N TYR A 229 -1.77 23.42 -0.35
CA TYR A 229 -2.36 23.65 -1.68
C TYR A 229 -3.87 23.92 -1.59
N ARG A 230 -4.60 23.24 -0.69
CA ARG A 230 -6.02 23.52 -0.45
C ARG A 230 -6.23 24.92 0.10
N ARG A 231 -5.39 25.35 1.06
CA ARG A 231 -5.41 26.72 1.61
C ARG A 231 -5.15 27.77 0.51
N LEU A 232 -4.23 27.50 -0.38
CA LEU A 232 -3.88 28.37 -1.51
C LEU A 232 -4.86 28.28 -2.69
N SER A 233 -5.87 27.38 -2.62
CA SER A 233 -6.85 27.11 -3.70
C SER A 233 -6.23 26.79 -5.07
N VAL A 234 -5.06 26.11 -5.08
CA VAL A 234 -4.32 25.78 -6.31
C VAL A 234 -4.47 24.30 -6.65
N PRO A 235 -5.19 23.93 -7.73
CA PRO A 235 -5.26 22.54 -8.19
C PRO A 235 -3.92 22.11 -8.82
N ARG A 236 -3.40 20.97 -8.37
CA ARG A 236 -2.14 20.36 -8.85
C ARG A 236 -2.38 18.94 -9.39
N PRO A 237 -2.95 18.74 -10.58
CA PRO A 237 -3.28 17.40 -11.08
C PRO A 237 -2.04 16.51 -11.29
N ALA A 238 -0.85 17.08 -11.49
CA ALA A 238 0.40 16.31 -11.59
C ALA A 238 0.75 15.57 -10.29
N LEU A 239 0.28 16.03 -9.12
CA LEU A 239 0.50 15.36 -7.83
C LEU A 239 -0.11 13.96 -7.76
N LEU A 240 -1.09 13.65 -8.62
CA LEU A 240 -1.62 12.28 -8.75
C LEU A 240 -0.53 11.29 -9.16
N LEU A 241 0.46 11.72 -9.96
CA LEU A 241 1.57 10.87 -10.37
C LEU A 241 2.53 10.59 -9.20
N ASP A 242 2.82 11.60 -8.41
CA ASP A 242 3.69 11.45 -7.24
C ASP A 242 3.01 10.62 -6.14
N ARG A 243 1.71 10.83 -5.93
CA ARG A 243 0.89 10.00 -5.04
C ARG A 243 0.88 8.54 -5.51
N PHE A 244 0.77 8.30 -6.80
CA PHE A 244 0.88 6.96 -7.38
C PHE A 244 2.23 6.30 -7.06
N GLU A 245 3.35 7.01 -7.25
CA GLU A 245 4.70 6.48 -6.92
C GLU A 245 4.82 6.11 -5.44
N LEU A 246 4.25 6.93 -4.56
CA LEU A 246 4.23 6.64 -3.13
C LEU A 246 3.39 5.40 -2.81
N LEU A 247 2.18 5.27 -3.37
CA LEU A 247 1.31 4.12 -3.18
C LEU A 247 1.96 2.82 -3.66
N LEU A 248 2.82 2.89 -4.69
CA LEU A 248 3.63 1.76 -5.13
C LEU A 248 4.81 1.44 -4.20
N SER A 249 5.32 2.41 -3.45
CA SER A 249 6.42 2.16 -2.49
C SER A 249 5.98 1.29 -1.32
N VAL A 250 4.69 1.39 -0.98
CA VAL A 250 3.95 0.45 -0.12
C VAL A 250 2.82 -0.09 -0.98
N PRO A 251 2.80 -1.35 -1.41
CA PRO A 251 1.93 -1.82 -2.48
C PRO A 251 0.44 -1.75 -2.13
N LEU A 252 -0.05 -0.53 -1.99
CA LEU A 252 -1.46 -0.16 -1.89
C LEU A 252 -2.05 -0.17 -3.30
N LEU A 253 -2.20 -1.39 -3.83
CA LEU A 253 -2.42 -1.61 -5.24
C LEU A 253 -3.78 -1.09 -5.72
N ASP A 254 -4.82 -1.30 -4.94
CA ASP A 254 -6.18 -0.87 -5.28
C ASP A 254 -6.24 0.66 -5.42
N GLU A 255 -5.69 1.40 -4.43
CA GLU A 255 -5.59 2.85 -4.49
C GLU A 255 -4.67 3.34 -5.62
N ALA A 256 -3.56 2.63 -5.88
CA ALA A 256 -2.66 2.98 -6.98
C ALA A 256 -3.35 2.86 -8.35
N VAL A 257 -4.19 1.84 -8.55
CA VAL A 257 -5.01 1.66 -9.77
C VAL A 257 -6.00 2.81 -9.93
N GLU A 258 -6.71 3.18 -8.87
CA GLU A 258 -7.67 4.29 -8.88
C GLU A 258 -7.00 5.64 -9.19
N VAL A 259 -5.89 5.94 -8.51
CA VAL A 259 -5.13 7.19 -8.68
C VAL A 259 -4.54 7.28 -10.09
N ALA A 260 -3.98 6.19 -10.62
CA ALA A 260 -3.46 6.16 -11.99
C ALA A 260 -4.58 6.39 -13.02
N GLY A 261 -5.75 5.77 -12.83
CA GLY A 261 -6.93 5.99 -13.68
C GLY A 261 -7.43 7.44 -13.62
N ALA A 262 -7.48 8.03 -12.41
CA ALA A 262 -7.84 9.43 -12.22
C ALA A 262 -6.85 10.38 -12.91
N ALA A 263 -5.54 10.10 -12.81
CA ALA A 263 -4.50 10.88 -13.48
C ALA A 263 -4.67 10.86 -15.01
N VAL A 264 -4.92 9.70 -15.61
CA VAL A 264 -5.16 9.59 -17.05
C VAL A 264 -6.36 10.42 -17.50
N ARG A 265 -7.47 10.35 -16.76
CA ARG A 265 -8.69 11.12 -17.09
C ARG A 265 -8.47 12.61 -16.93
N GLU A 266 -7.89 13.06 -15.82
CA GLU A 266 -7.74 14.48 -15.51
C GLU A 266 -6.72 15.17 -16.43
N LEU A 267 -5.53 14.57 -16.59
CA LEU A 267 -4.48 15.11 -17.44
C LEU A 267 -4.87 15.04 -18.92
N GLY A 268 -5.67 14.02 -19.31
CA GLY A 268 -6.25 13.92 -20.66
C GLY A 268 -7.23 15.05 -20.96
N ARG A 269 -8.16 15.33 -20.03
CA ARG A 269 -9.14 16.44 -20.18
C ARG A 269 -8.47 17.81 -20.28
N ARG A 270 -7.36 18.01 -19.54
CA ARG A 270 -6.59 19.28 -19.55
C ARG A 270 -5.62 19.41 -20.71
N GLY A 271 -5.50 18.40 -21.59
CA GLY A 271 -4.57 18.43 -22.70
C GLY A 271 -3.08 18.44 -22.32
N MET A 272 -2.73 18.04 -21.10
CA MET A 272 -1.36 17.99 -20.58
C MET A 272 -0.58 16.82 -21.17
N ALA A 273 -0.17 16.94 -22.43
CA ALA A 273 0.37 15.83 -23.23
C ALA A 273 1.63 15.16 -22.63
N SER A 274 2.48 15.94 -21.93
CA SER A 274 3.69 15.41 -21.26
C SER A 274 3.30 14.49 -20.11
N ASP A 275 2.46 14.98 -19.23
CA ASP A 275 2.07 14.31 -17.99
C ASP A 275 1.10 13.15 -18.27
N LEU A 276 0.28 13.26 -19.33
CA LEU A 276 -0.57 12.16 -19.77
C LEU A 276 0.25 10.93 -20.21
N ALA A 277 1.44 11.12 -20.79
CA ALA A 277 2.31 9.98 -21.11
C ALA A 277 2.81 9.27 -19.83
N GLU A 278 3.11 10.02 -18.78
CA GLU A 278 3.49 9.48 -17.49
C GLU A 278 2.31 8.81 -16.77
N ALA A 279 1.11 9.41 -16.84
CA ALA A 279 -0.10 8.80 -16.28
C ALA A 279 -0.45 7.46 -16.94
N LEU A 280 -0.32 7.35 -18.28
CA LEU A 280 -0.49 6.08 -18.98
C LEU A 280 0.55 5.03 -18.54
N LEU A 281 1.80 5.43 -18.30
CA LEU A 281 2.82 4.52 -17.75
C LEU A 281 2.49 4.12 -16.30
N ALA A 282 1.98 5.04 -15.48
CA ALA A 282 1.51 4.75 -14.13
C ALA A 282 0.36 3.72 -14.16
N GLN A 283 -0.62 3.92 -15.03
CA GLN A 283 -1.72 2.97 -15.25
C GLN A 283 -1.21 1.59 -15.69
N ALA A 284 -0.27 1.54 -16.63
CA ALA A 284 0.33 0.29 -17.10
C ALA A 284 1.05 -0.46 -15.96
N ARG A 285 1.78 0.26 -15.09
CA ARG A 285 2.49 -0.32 -13.94
C ARG A 285 1.51 -0.85 -12.89
N ALA A 286 0.45 -0.09 -12.59
CA ALA A 286 -0.59 -0.53 -11.67
C ALA A 286 -1.28 -1.80 -12.18
N ALA A 287 -1.71 -1.82 -13.44
CA ALA A 287 -2.33 -2.97 -14.09
C ALA A 287 -1.40 -4.22 -14.09
N LEU A 288 -0.11 -4.03 -14.40
CA LEU A 288 0.88 -5.11 -14.35
C LEU A 288 0.99 -5.74 -12.95
N LEU A 289 0.95 -4.93 -11.90
CA LEU A 289 1.00 -5.41 -10.51
C LEU A 289 -0.31 -6.08 -10.10
N ALA A 290 -1.45 -5.55 -10.54
CA ALA A 290 -2.78 -6.12 -10.32
C ALA A 290 -3.01 -7.45 -11.09
N GLY A 291 -2.13 -7.77 -12.05
CA GLY A 291 -2.27 -8.97 -12.87
C GLY A 291 -3.14 -8.78 -14.13
N ASP A 292 -3.66 -7.58 -14.37
CA ASP A 292 -4.34 -7.20 -15.61
C ASP A 292 -3.30 -6.94 -16.71
N LEU A 293 -2.89 -8.04 -17.36
CA LEU A 293 -1.78 -8.02 -18.32
C LEU A 293 -2.18 -7.34 -19.64
N ASP A 294 -3.46 -7.29 -19.96
CA ASP A 294 -3.98 -6.67 -21.19
C ASP A 294 -3.96 -5.15 -21.06
N THR A 295 -4.57 -4.61 -20.02
CA THR A 295 -4.48 -3.17 -19.71
C THR A 295 -3.03 -2.72 -19.53
N ALA A 296 -2.19 -3.53 -18.89
CA ALA A 296 -0.77 -3.22 -18.72
C ALA A 296 -0.04 -3.04 -20.05
N ALA A 297 -0.23 -3.97 -20.99
CA ALA A 297 0.42 -3.92 -22.30
C ALA A 297 -0.11 -2.76 -23.16
N GLU A 298 -1.43 -2.56 -23.20
CA GLU A 298 -2.06 -1.50 -23.99
C GLU A 298 -1.63 -0.10 -23.51
N ALA A 299 -1.78 0.16 -22.20
CA ALA A 299 -1.40 1.45 -21.64
C ALA A 299 0.09 1.74 -21.80
N ALA A 300 0.96 0.73 -21.61
CA ALA A 300 2.40 0.85 -21.83
C ALA A 300 2.74 1.15 -23.30
N ALA A 301 2.08 0.52 -24.27
CA ALA A 301 2.26 0.78 -25.69
C ALA A 301 1.86 2.23 -26.06
N ARG A 302 0.72 2.69 -25.52
CA ARG A 302 0.24 4.08 -25.69
C ARG A 302 1.21 5.09 -25.08
N ALA A 303 1.74 4.84 -23.90
CA ALA A 303 2.77 5.65 -23.23
C ALA A 303 4.05 5.69 -24.07
N ARG A 304 4.55 4.53 -24.53
CA ARG A 304 5.77 4.39 -25.34
C ARG A 304 5.72 5.20 -26.63
N VAL A 305 4.60 5.17 -27.34
CA VAL A 305 4.41 5.97 -28.57
C VAL A 305 4.51 7.46 -28.29
N ARG A 306 3.88 7.94 -27.19
CA ARG A 306 3.95 9.35 -26.77
C ARG A 306 5.35 9.76 -26.36
N PHE A 307 6.02 8.98 -25.51
CA PHE A 307 7.41 9.26 -25.09
C PHE A 307 8.38 9.28 -26.28
N ARG A 308 8.20 8.39 -27.26
CA ARG A 308 9.01 8.41 -28.50
C ARG A 308 8.79 9.69 -29.30
N ARG A 309 7.55 10.15 -29.47
CA ARG A 309 7.23 11.43 -30.14
C ARG A 309 7.81 12.64 -29.39
N GLN A 310 7.89 12.57 -28.08
CA GLN A 310 8.48 13.59 -27.20
C GLN A 310 10.03 13.51 -27.14
N GLY A 311 10.65 12.50 -27.74
CA GLY A 311 12.11 12.28 -27.66
C GLY A 311 12.63 11.85 -26.30
N ARG A 312 11.75 11.36 -25.44
CA ARG A 312 12.05 10.92 -24.06
C ARG A 312 12.52 9.46 -24.05
N ARG A 313 13.78 9.23 -24.47
CA ARG A 313 14.34 7.88 -24.68
C ARG A 313 14.27 6.97 -23.46
N THR A 314 14.61 7.51 -22.29
CA THR A 314 14.58 6.78 -21.02
C THR A 314 13.18 6.29 -20.68
N TRP A 315 12.18 7.16 -20.77
CA TRP A 315 10.78 6.85 -20.53
C TRP A 315 10.21 5.88 -21.57
N THR A 316 10.70 5.96 -22.82
CA THR A 316 10.38 4.99 -23.88
C THR A 316 10.86 3.59 -23.50
N ALA A 317 12.08 3.48 -22.95
CA ALA A 317 12.62 2.19 -22.47
C ALA A 317 11.85 1.68 -21.24
N PHE A 318 11.42 2.59 -20.35
CA PHE A 318 10.61 2.21 -19.20
C PHE A 318 9.23 1.68 -19.61
N ALA A 319 8.53 2.34 -20.54
CA ALA A 319 7.27 1.82 -21.07
C ALA A 319 7.46 0.46 -21.77
N ARG A 320 8.56 0.28 -22.54
CA ARG A 320 8.89 -1.01 -23.15
C ARG A 320 9.17 -2.10 -22.13
N HIS A 321 9.77 -1.77 -21.00
CA HIS A 321 9.95 -2.68 -19.86
C HIS A 321 8.62 -3.27 -19.40
N VAL A 322 7.58 -2.43 -19.22
CA VAL A 322 6.26 -2.89 -18.78
C VAL A 322 5.61 -3.81 -19.82
N GLU A 323 5.66 -3.44 -21.12
CA GLU A 323 5.16 -4.28 -22.21
C GLU A 323 5.79 -5.68 -22.19
N LEU A 324 7.13 -5.75 -22.14
CA LEU A 324 7.87 -7.01 -22.17
C LEU A 324 7.60 -7.89 -20.95
N ARG A 325 7.40 -7.25 -19.77
CA ARG A 325 7.04 -7.99 -18.57
C ARG A 325 5.61 -8.54 -18.64
N ALA A 326 4.66 -7.81 -19.21
CA ALA A 326 3.32 -8.30 -19.44
C ALA A 326 3.36 -9.51 -20.41
N GLU A 327 4.13 -9.43 -21.48
CA GLU A 327 4.34 -10.53 -22.44
C GLU A 327 4.98 -11.76 -21.78
N PHE A 328 6.02 -11.57 -20.98
CA PHE A 328 6.66 -12.66 -20.21
C PHE A 328 5.69 -13.32 -19.23
N ARG A 329 4.85 -12.52 -18.52
CA ARG A 329 3.86 -13.04 -17.57
C ARG A 329 2.71 -13.79 -18.25
N ARG A 330 2.33 -13.41 -19.49
CA ARG A 330 1.37 -14.17 -20.31
C ARG A 330 1.89 -15.56 -20.71
N GLY A 331 3.15 -15.87 -20.43
CA GLY A 331 3.73 -17.18 -20.72
C GLY A 331 4.54 -17.24 -22.01
N THR A 332 4.78 -16.15 -22.71
CA THR A 332 5.62 -16.13 -23.91
C THR A 332 7.05 -16.59 -23.57
N ARG A 333 7.54 -17.59 -24.32
CA ARG A 333 8.89 -18.19 -24.15
C ARG A 333 9.60 -18.22 -25.50
N SER A 334 10.23 -17.08 -25.85
CA SER A 334 10.94 -16.95 -27.15
C SER A 334 12.33 -16.32 -26.99
N ALA A 335 13.22 -16.66 -27.93
CA ALA A 335 14.54 -16.03 -27.99
C ALA A 335 14.48 -14.53 -28.32
N ALA A 336 13.45 -14.12 -29.08
CA ALA A 336 13.21 -12.72 -29.42
C ALA A 336 12.86 -11.92 -28.16
N LEU A 337 11.96 -12.42 -27.32
CA LEU A 337 11.60 -11.80 -26.04
C LEU A 337 12.81 -11.70 -25.11
N LEU A 338 13.64 -12.76 -25.01
CA LEU A 338 14.87 -12.73 -24.22
C LEU A 338 15.82 -11.62 -24.69
N THR A 339 16.03 -11.49 -26.00
CA THR A 339 16.89 -10.45 -26.57
C THR A 339 16.33 -9.04 -26.29
N ALA A 340 15.02 -8.87 -26.40
CA ALA A 340 14.36 -7.60 -26.11
C ALA A 340 14.46 -7.21 -24.63
N LEU A 341 14.26 -8.16 -23.70
CA LEU A 341 14.42 -7.94 -22.26
C LEU A 341 15.86 -7.53 -21.91
N VAL A 342 16.88 -8.24 -22.43
CA VAL A 342 18.30 -7.91 -22.19
C VAL A 342 18.62 -6.50 -22.67
N ARG A 343 18.26 -6.16 -23.92
CA ARG A 343 18.49 -4.85 -24.49
C ARG A 343 17.81 -3.74 -23.69
N THR A 344 16.57 -3.97 -23.26
CA THR A 344 15.82 -2.98 -22.48
C THR A 344 16.43 -2.80 -21.10
N ALA A 345 16.88 -3.87 -20.43
CA ALA A 345 17.55 -3.80 -19.14
C ALA A 345 18.86 -2.99 -19.21
N ASP A 346 19.67 -3.19 -20.26
CA ASP A 346 20.92 -2.45 -20.45
C ASP A 346 20.66 -0.97 -20.80
N GLN A 347 19.60 -0.65 -21.56
CA GLN A 347 19.18 0.72 -21.82
C GLN A 347 18.74 1.45 -20.56
N LEU A 348 17.99 0.78 -19.68
CA LEU A 348 17.53 1.33 -18.39
C LEU A 348 18.69 1.59 -17.44
N ASP A 349 19.67 0.67 -17.35
CA ASP A 349 20.88 0.88 -16.56
C ASP A 349 21.69 2.08 -17.07
N ALA A 350 21.92 2.16 -18.37
CA ALA A 350 22.67 3.26 -19.00
C ALA A 350 22.01 4.65 -18.80
N THR A 351 20.71 4.66 -18.56
CA THR A 351 19.93 5.89 -18.36
C THR A 351 19.58 6.18 -16.90
N GLY A 352 20.14 5.42 -15.92
CA GLY A 352 20.03 5.69 -14.51
C GLY A 352 18.73 5.21 -13.86
N TRP A 353 18.09 4.17 -14.43
CA TRP A 353 16.88 3.51 -13.87
C TRP A 353 17.19 2.09 -13.35
N PRO A 354 17.95 1.97 -12.25
CA PRO A 354 18.43 0.67 -11.77
C PRO A 354 17.31 -0.27 -11.31
N GLY A 355 16.20 0.25 -10.79
CA GLY A 355 15.07 -0.57 -10.32
C GLY A 355 14.39 -1.34 -11.45
N PRO A 356 13.83 -0.66 -12.48
CA PRO A 356 13.31 -1.32 -13.68
C PRO A 356 14.33 -2.20 -14.40
N ALA A 357 15.60 -1.79 -14.50
CA ALA A 357 16.66 -2.58 -15.10
C ALA A 357 16.87 -3.90 -14.35
N LEU A 358 16.86 -3.86 -13.01
CA LEU A 358 17.01 -5.03 -12.15
C LEU A 358 15.89 -6.06 -12.40
N THR A 359 14.63 -5.62 -12.35
CA THR A 359 13.49 -6.53 -12.53
C THR A 359 13.43 -7.11 -13.95
N THR A 360 13.73 -6.29 -14.98
CA THR A 360 13.84 -6.78 -16.38
C THR A 360 14.94 -7.84 -16.51
N ARG A 361 16.07 -7.63 -15.85
CA ARG A 361 17.22 -8.55 -15.91
C ARG A 361 16.94 -9.87 -15.20
N ILE A 362 16.19 -9.84 -14.10
CA ILE A 362 15.71 -11.05 -13.42
C ILE A 362 14.76 -11.83 -14.33
N ASP A 363 13.78 -11.16 -14.96
CA ASP A 363 12.83 -11.80 -15.88
C ASP A 363 13.58 -12.39 -17.10
N ALA A 364 14.58 -11.68 -17.64
CA ALA A 364 15.46 -12.21 -18.69
C ALA A 364 16.26 -13.45 -18.23
N GLY A 365 16.77 -13.44 -17.00
CA GLY A 365 17.46 -14.58 -16.41
C GLY A 365 16.54 -15.80 -16.26
N ARG A 366 15.33 -15.61 -15.77
CA ARG A 366 14.30 -16.66 -15.66
C ARG A 366 13.90 -17.22 -17.03
N LEU A 367 13.71 -16.33 -18.01
CA LEU A 367 13.43 -16.75 -19.40
C LEU A 367 14.59 -17.52 -20.00
N ALA A 368 15.84 -17.11 -19.74
CA ALA A 368 17.02 -17.82 -20.21
C ALA A 368 17.11 -19.25 -19.61
N VAL A 369 16.75 -19.42 -18.33
CA VAL A 369 16.61 -20.75 -17.69
C VAL A 369 15.56 -21.57 -18.44
N ALA A 370 14.36 -21.02 -18.68
CA ALA A 370 13.26 -21.71 -19.35
C ALA A 370 13.59 -22.11 -20.81
N LEU A 371 14.53 -21.40 -21.44
CA LEU A 371 15.03 -21.69 -22.79
C LEU A 371 16.32 -22.58 -22.80
N GLY A 372 16.72 -23.11 -21.66
CA GLY A 372 17.92 -23.95 -21.54
C GLY A 372 19.28 -23.20 -21.70
N ARG A 373 19.26 -21.84 -21.67
CA ARG A 373 20.45 -21.01 -21.86
C ARG A 373 21.15 -20.71 -20.53
N THR A 374 21.74 -21.77 -19.94
CA THR A 374 22.27 -21.77 -18.56
C THR A 374 23.35 -20.70 -18.32
N GLU A 375 24.33 -20.57 -19.18
CA GLU A 375 25.43 -19.59 -19.02
C GLU A 375 24.91 -18.15 -19.08
N LYS A 376 24.00 -17.87 -20.03
CA LYS A 376 23.38 -16.56 -20.16
C LYS A 376 22.53 -16.24 -18.94
N ALA A 377 21.80 -17.23 -18.41
CA ALA A 377 21.03 -17.09 -17.19
C ALA A 377 21.93 -16.75 -15.99
N ALA A 378 23.03 -17.49 -15.80
CA ALA A 378 24.03 -17.28 -14.75
C ALA A 378 24.59 -15.84 -14.79
N THR A 379 24.98 -15.38 -15.98
CA THR A 379 25.49 -14.01 -16.20
C THR A 379 24.46 -12.95 -15.84
N LEU A 380 23.21 -13.06 -16.31
CA LEU A 380 22.14 -12.10 -16.07
C LEU A 380 21.77 -12.04 -14.59
N LEU A 381 21.58 -13.19 -13.96
CA LEU A 381 21.25 -13.30 -12.53
C LEU A 381 22.40 -12.83 -11.64
N GLY A 382 23.66 -13.13 -12.00
CA GLY A 382 24.86 -12.65 -11.32
C GLY A 382 24.97 -11.11 -11.33
N ARG A 383 24.70 -10.48 -12.48
CA ARG A 383 24.62 -9.01 -12.58
C ARG A 383 23.50 -8.44 -11.71
N ALA A 384 22.30 -9.02 -11.77
CA ALA A 384 21.14 -8.60 -10.97
C ALA A 384 21.42 -8.73 -9.45
N ALA A 385 22.12 -9.76 -9.02
CA ALA A 385 22.48 -10.01 -7.63
C ALA A 385 23.34 -8.89 -6.98
N ARG A 386 24.00 -8.04 -7.77
CA ARG A 386 24.79 -6.91 -7.23
C ARG A 386 23.93 -5.90 -6.48
N ALA A 387 22.65 -5.76 -6.87
CA ALA A 387 21.69 -4.85 -6.26
C ALA A 387 21.43 -5.13 -4.75
N ARG A 388 21.75 -6.33 -4.23
CA ARG A 388 21.59 -6.69 -2.80
C ARG A 388 22.36 -5.79 -1.83
N ARG A 389 23.35 -5.04 -2.31
CA ARG A 389 24.28 -4.26 -1.46
C ARG A 389 23.81 -2.83 -1.22
N ARG A 390 23.06 -2.24 -2.14
CA ARG A 390 22.67 -0.80 -2.12
C ARG A 390 21.28 -0.59 -2.68
N GLY A 391 20.64 0.52 -2.34
CA GLY A 391 19.33 0.92 -2.83
C GLY A 391 18.19 0.65 -1.84
N THR A 392 16.94 0.72 -2.32
CA THR A 392 15.73 0.50 -1.54
C THR A 392 15.64 -0.92 -0.97
N ALA A 393 14.85 -1.11 0.07
CA ALA A 393 14.65 -2.44 0.66
C ALA A 393 14.14 -3.46 -0.37
N SER A 394 13.17 -3.07 -1.21
CA SER A 394 12.64 -3.92 -2.28
C SER A 394 13.71 -4.26 -3.34
N GLY A 395 14.52 -3.28 -3.76
CA GLY A 395 15.62 -3.52 -4.70
C GLY A 395 16.69 -4.47 -4.13
N ARG A 396 17.08 -4.29 -2.88
CA ARG A 396 18.02 -5.18 -2.19
C ARG A 396 17.46 -6.61 -2.06
N ALA A 397 16.18 -6.75 -1.73
CA ALA A 397 15.50 -8.04 -1.65
C ALA A 397 15.47 -8.75 -3.02
N GLN A 398 15.17 -8.01 -4.10
CA GLN A 398 15.24 -8.53 -5.47
C GLN A 398 16.65 -8.95 -5.87
N GLY A 399 17.68 -8.22 -5.42
CA GLY A 399 19.08 -8.64 -5.60
C GLY A 399 19.43 -9.94 -4.86
N TRP A 400 18.89 -10.16 -3.67
CA TRP A 400 19.00 -11.43 -2.94
C TRP A 400 18.24 -12.56 -3.65
N TYR A 401 17.07 -12.26 -4.22
CA TYR A 401 16.29 -13.19 -5.04
C TYR A 401 17.09 -13.64 -6.28
N ALA A 402 17.68 -12.68 -7.00
CA ALA A 402 18.53 -13.02 -8.15
C ALA A 402 19.73 -13.90 -7.78
N LEU A 403 20.37 -13.65 -6.61
CA LEU A 403 21.44 -14.49 -6.10
C LEU A 403 20.94 -15.92 -5.82
N ALA A 404 19.76 -16.04 -5.23
CA ALA A 404 19.17 -17.35 -4.94
C ALA A 404 18.91 -18.14 -6.22
N LEU A 405 18.33 -17.50 -7.25
CA LEU A 405 18.12 -18.16 -8.56
C LEU A 405 19.46 -18.60 -9.21
N ALA A 406 20.50 -17.75 -9.12
CA ALA A 406 21.82 -18.11 -9.62
C ALA A 406 22.44 -19.31 -8.86
N ARG A 407 22.25 -19.38 -7.54
CA ARG A 407 22.70 -20.51 -6.72
C ARG A 407 21.93 -21.81 -7.02
N ARG A 408 20.60 -21.69 -7.22
CA ARG A 408 19.79 -22.84 -7.67
C ARG A 408 20.25 -23.37 -9.02
N LEU A 409 20.52 -22.48 -9.95
CA LEU A 409 21.04 -22.87 -11.28
C LEU A 409 22.39 -23.62 -11.19
N ALA A 410 23.20 -23.31 -10.19
CA ALA A 410 24.47 -23.99 -9.89
C ALA A 410 24.31 -25.26 -9.01
N GLY A 411 23.07 -25.66 -8.66
CA GLY A 411 22.80 -26.81 -7.78
C GLY A 411 23.06 -26.58 -6.30
N ASP A 412 23.35 -25.34 -5.87
CA ASP A 412 23.65 -25.01 -4.47
C ASP A 412 22.36 -24.50 -3.74
N ASP A 413 21.47 -25.45 -3.44
CA ASP A 413 20.20 -25.17 -2.77
C ASP A 413 20.36 -24.59 -1.35
N ARG A 414 21.47 -24.95 -0.65
CA ARG A 414 21.75 -24.41 0.70
C ARG A 414 22.07 -22.92 0.67
N SER A 415 22.93 -22.49 -0.28
CA SER A 415 23.23 -21.07 -0.44
C SER A 415 22.04 -20.29 -1.01
N ALA A 416 21.23 -20.89 -1.88
CA ALA A 416 20.00 -20.31 -2.37
C ALA A 416 19.05 -20.02 -1.20
N ALA A 417 18.78 -20.99 -0.33
CA ALA A 417 17.94 -20.81 0.84
C ALA A 417 18.47 -19.74 1.82
N ARG A 418 19.81 -19.62 1.99
CA ARG A 418 20.42 -18.54 2.78
C ARG A 418 20.18 -17.17 2.15
N ALA A 419 20.33 -17.05 0.82
CA ALA A 419 20.09 -15.81 0.10
C ALA A 419 18.62 -15.36 0.22
N LEU A 420 17.66 -16.27 0.05
CA LEU A 420 16.23 -15.99 0.21
C LEU A 420 15.90 -15.49 1.63
N ARG A 421 16.43 -16.15 2.67
CA ARG A 421 16.24 -15.69 4.06
C ARG A 421 16.78 -14.28 4.29
N ARG A 422 17.95 -13.94 3.73
CA ARG A 422 18.51 -12.60 3.82
C ARG A 422 17.65 -11.56 3.09
N GLY A 423 17.10 -11.93 1.93
CA GLY A 423 16.18 -11.08 1.18
C GLY A 423 14.91 -10.78 1.98
N LEU A 424 14.30 -11.79 2.60
CA LEU A 424 13.13 -11.62 3.47
C LEU A 424 13.46 -10.78 4.71
N ALA A 425 14.62 -10.99 5.36
CA ALA A 425 15.03 -10.19 6.51
C ALA A 425 15.17 -8.69 6.19
N VAL A 426 15.62 -8.34 4.97
CA VAL A 426 15.64 -6.93 4.51
C VAL A 426 14.24 -6.35 4.44
N LEU A 427 13.26 -7.11 3.96
CA LEU A 427 11.85 -6.69 3.91
C LEU A 427 11.22 -6.62 5.30
N ASP A 428 11.54 -7.56 6.19
CA ASP A 428 11.07 -7.55 7.58
C ASP A 428 11.54 -6.30 8.32
N SER A 429 12.82 -5.91 8.17
CA SER A 429 13.34 -4.67 8.75
C SER A 429 12.64 -3.42 8.20
N HIS A 430 12.35 -3.40 6.91
CA HIS A 430 11.57 -2.30 6.31
C HIS A 430 10.13 -2.28 6.84
N ARG A 431 9.49 -3.43 6.93
CA ARG A 431 8.12 -3.57 7.46
C ARG A 431 8.03 -3.09 8.91
N ALA A 432 9.02 -3.39 9.73
CA ALA A 432 9.09 -2.95 11.12
C ALA A 432 9.14 -1.41 11.26
N SER A 433 9.62 -0.69 10.24
CA SER A 433 9.60 0.78 10.21
C SER A 433 8.23 1.39 9.89
N LEU A 434 7.25 0.58 9.48
CA LEU A 434 5.89 1.00 9.17
C LEU A 434 4.99 0.84 10.41
N GLY A 435 4.40 1.93 10.90
CA GLY A 435 3.55 1.91 12.09
C GLY A 435 2.17 1.31 11.84
N ALA A 436 1.50 1.69 10.75
CA ALA A 436 0.15 1.22 10.45
C ALA A 436 0.12 -0.27 10.04
N ALA A 437 -0.82 -1.04 10.62
CA ALA A 437 -0.99 -2.46 10.32
C ALA A 437 -1.32 -2.71 8.83
N GLU A 438 -2.11 -1.82 8.25
CA GLU A 438 -2.43 -1.85 6.82
C GLU A 438 -1.16 -1.79 5.94
N LEU A 439 -0.25 -0.84 6.21
CA LEU A 439 1.01 -0.71 5.49
C LEU A 439 1.90 -1.94 5.66
N ARG A 440 1.92 -2.51 6.87
CA ARG A 440 2.68 -3.75 7.14
C ARG A 440 2.12 -4.94 6.36
N ALA A 441 0.81 -5.11 6.33
CA ALA A 441 0.15 -6.20 5.60
C ALA A 441 0.40 -6.10 4.08
N HIS A 442 0.24 -4.91 3.50
CA HIS A 442 0.46 -4.72 2.07
C HIS A 442 1.93 -4.87 1.65
N SER A 443 2.88 -4.51 2.53
CA SER A 443 4.31 -4.67 2.24
C SER A 443 4.76 -6.14 2.07
N GLY A 444 3.90 -7.10 2.43
CA GLY A 444 4.08 -8.53 2.21
C GLY A 444 4.26 -8.90 0.72
N ALA A 445 3.58 -8.22 -0.19
CA ALA A 445 3.61 -8.54 -1.62
C ALA A 445 5.03 -8.56 -2.25
N TYR A 446 5.95 -7.75 -1.75
CA TYR A 446 7.35 -7.75 -2.23
C TYR A 446 8.14 -9.03 -1.91
N GLY A 447 7.75 -9.76 -0.87
CA GLY A 447 8.41 -11.00 -0.45
C GLY A 447 7.89 -12.26 -1.11
N GLN A 448 6.75 -12.20 -1.83
CA GLN A 448 6.04 -13.36 -2.34
C GLN A 448 6.93 -14.29 -3.18
N GLN A 449 7.71 -13.74 -4.09
CA GLN A 449 8.59 -14.54 -4.95
C GLN A 449 9.72 -15.24 -4.15
N LEU A 450 10.31 -14.52 -3.17
CA LEU A 450 11.36 -15.09 -2.31
C LEU A 450 10.81 -16.22 -1.44
N ALA A 451 9.62 -16.02 -0.90
CA ALA A 451 8.97 -17.00 -0.04
C ALA A 451 8.54 -18.25 -0.83
N ALA A 452 7.93 -18.06 -2.01
CA ALA A 452 7.53 -19.17 -2.88
C ALA A 452 8.73 -20.05 -3.29
N GLU A 453 9.86 -19.43 -3.68
CA GLU A 453 11.08 -20.16 -3.99
C GLU A 453 11.68 -20.88 -2.77
N GLY A 454 11.62 -20.24 -1.59
CA GLY A 454 12.11 -20.85 -0.35
C GLY A 454 11.25 -22.02 0.10
N LEU A 455 9.92 -21.89 -0.03
CA LEU A 455 8.99 -22.96 0.24
C LEU A 455 9.15 -24.13 -0.75
N ASP A 456 9.34 -23.83 -2.04
CA ASP A 456 9.64 -24.86 -3.07
C ASP A 456 10.90 -25.68 -2.70
N LEU A 457 11.97 -25.01 -2.30
CA LEU A 457 13.20 -25.68 -1.82
C LEU A 457 12.94 -26.55 -0.58
N ALA A 458 12.12 -26.05 0.36
CA ALA A 458 11.80 -26.77 1.58
C ALA A 458 10.93 -28.02 1.30
N VAL A 459 9.91 -27.90 0.47
CA VAL A 459 9.02 -29.01 0.08
C VAL A 459 9.82 -30.10 -0.66
N ARG A 460 10.67 -29.72 -1.62
CA ARG A 460 11.54 -30.69 -2.32
C ARG A 460 12.52 -31.41 -1.40
N SER A 461 12.94 -30.75 -0.31
CA SER A 461 13.80 -31.41 0.68
C SER A 461 13.10 -32.48 1.51
N GLY A 462 11.75 -32.54 1.48
CA GLY A 462 10.94 -33.44 2.29
C GLY A 462 11.05 -33.23 3.80
N ALA A 463 11.74 -32.16 4.29
CA ALA A 463 12.00 -31.93 5.70
C ALA A 463 10.88 -31.08 6.34
N PRO A 464 10.01 -31.66 7.21
CA PRO A 464 8.83 -30.96 7.74
C PRO A 464 9.18 -29.67 8.48
N GLY A 465 10.24 -29.67 9.30
CA GLY A 465 10.67 -28.48 10.04
C GLY A 465 11.17 -27.36 9.14
N ARG A 466 11.69 -27.65 7.95
CA ARG A 466 12.06 -26.65 6.96
C ARG A 466 10.82 -26.06 6.31
N VAL A 467 9.82 -26.89 5.98
CA VAL A 467 8.53 -26.43 5.42
C VAL A 467 7.84 -25.50 6.40
N LEU A 468 7.72 -25.90 7.67
CA LEU A 468 7.20 -25.07 8.75
C LEU A 468 7.95 -23.72 8.84
N ALA A 469 9.25 -23.75 8.92
CA ALA A 469 10.06 -22.52 9.06
C ALA A 469 9.91 -21.57 7.84
N TRP A 470 9.66 -22.09 6.63
CA TRP A 470 9.40 -21.25 5.46
C TRP A 470 7.97 -20.75 5.37
N ALA A 471 6.98 -21.55 5.73
CA ALA A 471 5.59 -21.14 5.81
C ALA A 471 5.44 -20.00 6.83
N GLU A 472 6.00 -20.16 8.03
CA GLU A 472 5.97 -19.16 9.09
C GLU A 472 6.75 -17.86 8.78
N ARG A 473 7.77 -17.92 7.94
CA ARG A 473 8.48 -16.70 7.49
C ARG A 473 7.65 -15.82 6.58
N TRP A 474 6.74 -16.42 5.87
CA TRP A 474 5.91 -15.73 4.89
C TRP A 474 4.55 -15.33 5.47
N ARG A 475 3.99 -16.16 6.34
CA ARG A 475 2.61 -16.07 6.83
C ARG A 475 2.45 -15.01 7.91
N ALA A 476 1.38 -14.24 7.82
CA ALA A 476 0.92 -13.30 8.84
C ALA A 476 2.05 -12.42 9.43
N ASN A 477 2.95 -11.98 8.56
CA ASN A 477 4.14 -11.23 8.98
C ASN A 477 3.80 -9.88 9.64
N ALA A 478 2.66 -9.27 9.27
CA ALA A 478 2.18 -8.04 9.91
C ALA A 478 1.93 -8.24 11.41
N LEU A 479 1.55 -9.46 11.83
CA LEU A 479 1.29 -9.83 13.23
C LEU A 479 2.58 -10.19 14.01
N ARG A 480 3.73 -10.32 13.34
CA ARG A 480 5.02 -10.60 13.98
C ARG A 480 5.64 -9.37 14.64
N THR A 481 5.16 -8.19 14.30
CA THR A 481 5.57 -6.93 14.91
C THR A 481 4.42 -6.38 15.73
N ARG A 482 4.67 -5.97 16.98
CA ARG A 482 3.63 -5.30 17.79
C ARG A 482 3.20 -4.01 17.06
N PRO A 483 1.90 -3.69 16.98
CA PRO A 483 1.47 -2.39 16.48
C PRO A 483 2.18 -1.28 17.27
N ALA A 484 2.73 -0.28 16.58
CA ALA A 484 3.11 0.94 17.24
C ALA A 484 1.82 1.60 17.73
N LEU A 485 1.77 1.97 19.00
CA LEU A 485 0.68 2.82 19.50
C LEU A 485 0.78 4.14 18.70
N PRO A 486 -0.23 4.49 17.88
CA PRO A 486 -0.22 5.80 17.23
C PRO A 486 -0.15 6.84 18.34
N PRO A 487 0.66 7.91 18.22
CA PRO A 487 0.58 9.02 19.14
C PRO A 487 -0.87 9.52 19.18
N GLU A 488 -1.27 10.09 20.31
CA GLU A 488 -2.57 10.76 20.41
C GLU A 488 -2.61 11.90 19.40
N ASP A 489 -3.09 11.58 18.20
CA ASP A 489 -3.28 12.56 17.12
C ASP A 489 -4.72 13.10 17.25
N PRO A 490 -4.89 14.37 17.68
CA PRO A 490 -6.23 14.95 17.84
C PRO A 490 -7.03 14.93 16.53
N ASP A 491 -6.38 15.07 15.38
CA ASP A 491 -7.02 15.02 14.07
C ASP A 491 -7.56 13.62 13.75
N LEU A 492 -6.85 12.56 14.14
CA LEU A 492 -7.31 11.18 13.98
C LEU A 492 -8.51 10.89 14.88
N VAL A 493 -8.47 11.34 16.14
CA VAL A 493 -9.59 11.21 17.09
C VAL A 493 -10.83 11.93 16.57
N ALA A 494 -10.69 13.17 16.12
CA ALA A 494 -11.77 13.96 15.55
C ALA A 494 -12.36 13.29 14.30
N ALA A 495 -11.53 12.79 13.38
CA ALA A 495 -11.97 12.13 12.16
C ALA A 495 -12.72 10.81 12.45
N LEU A 496 -12.28 10.03 13.44
CA LEU A 496 -12.96 8.80 13.87
C LEU A 496 -14.32 9.13 14.50
N SER A 497 -14.40 10.15 15.35
CA SER A 497 -15.66 10.61 15.96
C SER A 497 -16.65 11.12 14.91
N GLU A 498 -16.17 11.87 13.91
CA GLU A 498 -17.00 12.34 12.80
C GLU A 498 -17.47 11.16 11.92
N LEU A 499 -16.63 10.16 11.68
CA LEU A 499 -16.99 8.98 10.91
C LEU A 499 -18.09 8.18 11.62
N ARG A 500 -18.02 8.01 12.95
CA ARG A 500 -19.09 7.36 13.73
C ARG A 500 -20.42 8.06 13.52
N LEU A 501 -20.45 9.39 13.70
CA LEU A 501 -21.65 10.19 13.50
C LEU A 501 -22.22 10.04 12.07
N VAL A 502 -21.37 10.12 11.04
CA VAL A 502 -21.79 9.98 9.64
C VAL A 502 -22.30 8.57 9.36
N SER A 503 -21.69 7.55 9.95
CA SER A 503 -22.13 6.14 9.79
C SER A 503 -23.50 5.92 10.42
N SER A 504 -23.75 6.44 11.62
CA SER A 504 -25.06 6.39 12.28
C SER A 504 -26.14 7.12 11.46
N LEU A 505 -25.84 8.34 10.98
CA LEU A 505 -26.77 9.10 10.13
C LEU A 505 -27.07 8.41 8.80
N LEU A 506 -26.07 7.70 8.23
CA LEU A 506 -26.23 6.92 7.01
C LEU A 506 -27.18 5.73 7.23
N GLU A 507 -27.02 5.03 8.33
CA GLU A 507 -27.88 3.91 8.71
C GLU A 507 -29.34 4.37 8.94
N ASP A 508 -29.53 5.45 9.72
CA ASP A 508 -30.84 6.03 9.94
C ASP A 508 -31.50 6.50 8.63
N ALA A 509 -30.72 7.06 7.69
CA ALA A 509 -31.21 7.45 6.38
C ALA A 509 -31.62 6.23 5.53
N LEU A 510 -30.85 5.13 5.59
CA LEU A 510 -31.19 3.86 4.91
C LEU A 510 -32.48 3.24 5.45
N LEU A 511 -32.62 3.18 6.78
CA LEU A 511 -33.83 2.66 7.43
C LEU A 511 -35.06 3.50 7.11
N ALA A 512 -34.89 4.83 7.02
CA ALA A 512 -35.97 5.75 6.67
C ALA A 512 -36.22 5.93 5.16
N GLY A 513 -35.50 5.19 4.28
CA GLY A 513 -35.62 5.30 2.82
C GLY A 513 -35.18 6.65 2.27
N ARG A 514 -34.36 7.44 3.00
CA ARG A 514 -33.89 8.78 2.60
C ARG A 514 -32.68 8.71 1.67
N PRO A 515 -32.43 9.73 0.82
CA PRO A 515 -31.24 9.77 -0.06
C PRO A 515 -29.94 9.72 0.73
N THR A 516 -29.02 8.81 0.32
CA THR A 516 -27.77 8.53 1.06
C THR A 516 -26.50 9.00 0.34
N HIS A 517 -26.60 9.55 -0.87
CA HIS A 517 -25.43 9.87 -1.70
C HIS A 517 -24.44 10.85 -1.02
N ALA A 518 -24.94 11.91 -0.40
CA ALA A 518 -24.11 12.92 0.29
C ALA A 518 -23.39 12.32 1.50
N LEU A 519 -24.08 11.49 2.30
CA LEU A 519 -23.54 10.81 3.48
C LEU A 519 -22.47 9.78 3.08
N ARG A 520 -22.73 8.97 2.05
CA ARG A 520 -21.72 8.03 1.50
C ARG A 520 -20.48 8.76 1.00
N GLY A 521 -20.65 9.91 0.31
CA GLY A 521 -19.52 10.72 -0.12
C GLY A 521 -18.74 11.31 1.06
N ARG A 522 -19.40 11.70 2.15
CA ARG A 522 -18.73 12.19 3.37
C ARG A 522 -18.01 11.06 4.10
N GLN A 523 -18.64 9.89 4.21
CA GLN A 523 -18.02 8.68 4.79
C GLN A 523 -16.73 8.31 4.06
N ALA A 524 -16.77 8.22 2.71
CA ALA A 524 -15.58 7.87 1.92
C ALA A 524 -14.42 8.87 2.12
N ARG A 525 -14.72 10.17 2.22
CA ARG A 525 -13.68 11.19 2.50
C ARG A 525 -13.10 11.05 3.90
N LEU A 526 -13.90 10.74 4.91
CA LEU A 526 -13.43 10.52 6.28
C LEU A 526 -12.60 9.25 6.40
N GLU A 527 -13.03 8.16 5.78
CA GLU A 527 -12.26 6.91 5.71
C GLU A 527 -10.87 7.15 5.07
N GLN A 528 -10.83 7.94 3.98
CA GLN A 528 -9.55 8.31 3.37
C GLN A 528 -8.69 9.16 4.31
N ARG A 529 -9.27 10.14 4.99
CA ARG A 529 -8.55 10.99 5.97
C ARG A 529 -7.99 10.17 7.13
N ILE A 530 -8.76 9.22 7.67
CA ILE A 530 -8.32 8.31 8.76
C ILE A 530 -7.14 7.46 8.28
N ARG A 531 -7.22 6.86 7.08
CA ARG A 531 -6.10 6.12 6.49
C ARG A 531 -4.83 6.96 6.40
N ASP A 532 -4.95 8.17 5.85
CA ASP A 532 -3.82 9.06 5.66
C ASP A 532 -3.19 9.49 7.00
N LEU A 533 -3.99 9.71 8.05
CA LEU A 533 -3.53 10.01 9.41
C LEU A 533 -2.86 8.80 10.07
N ALA A 534 -3.49 7.63 10.03
CA ALA A 534 -2.95 6.41 10.64
C ALA A 534 -1.60 5.97 10.01
N ARG A 535 -1.44 6.17 8.70
CA ARG A 535 -0.23 5.83 7.96
C ARG A 535 1.00 6.69 8.32
N ARG A 536 0.81 7.82 9.01
CA ARG A 536 1.91 8.71 9.44
C ARG A 536 2.62 8.24 10.71
N ALA A 537 2.08 7.26 11.42
CA ALA A 537 2.70 6.72 12.61
C ALA A 537 3.99 5.97 12.26
N PRO A 538 5.14 6.28 12.89
CA PRO A 538 6.36 5.51 12.71
C PRO A 538 6.20 4.12 13.35
N GLY A 539 6.78 3.09 12.73
CA GLY A 539 6.90 1.77 13.33
C GLY A 539 8.07 1.73 14.31
N GLY A 540 7.98 0.87 15.28
CA GLY A 540 9.05 0.60 16.23
C GLY A 540 8.80 -0.72 16.92
N GLY A 541 9.54 -1.75 16.58
CA GLY A 541 9.41 -3.03 17.27
C GLY A 541 10.31 -4.11 16.67
N ASP A 542 10.73 -5.03 17.53
CA ASP A 542 11.50 -6.19 17.10
C ASP A 542 10.62 -7.17 16.31
N VAL A 543 11.17 -7.68 15.24
CA VAL A 543 10.51 -8.73 14.44
C VAL A 543 10.77 -10.08 15.10
N THR A 544 9.72 -10.73 15.54
CA THR A 544 9.83 -12.07 16.14
C THR A 544 10.26 -13.10 15.08
N ALA A 545 11.30 -13.86 15.37
CA ALA A 545 11.74 -14.95 14.52
C ALA A 545 10.70 -16.10 14.51
N PRO A 546 10.51 -16.80 13.37
CA PRO A 546 9.66 -17.98 13.33
C PRO A 546 10.13 -19.04 14.32
N PRO A 547 9.19 -19.70 15.05
CA PRO A 547 9.56 -20.73 16.00
C PRO A 547 10.06 -21.99 15.31
N GLY A 548 11.01 -22.68 15.95
CA GLY A 548 11.38 -24.04 15.58
C GLY A 548 10.41 -25.07 16.14
N VAL A 549 10.46 -26.32 15.64
CA VAL A 549 9.64 -27.44 16.10
C VAL A 549 9.77 -27.66 17.62
N ALA A 550 10.98 -27.55 18.16
CA ALA A 550 11.21 -27.71 19.60
C ALA A 550 10.49 -26.65 20.47
N ALA A 551 10.51 -25.38 20.04
CA ALA A 551 9.82 -24.31 20.76
C ALA A 551 8.29 -24.49 20.74
N LEU A 552 7.74 -24.94 19.62
CA LEU A 552 6.32 -25.28 19.52
C LEU A 552 5.97 -26.48 20.40
N ALA A 553 6.75 -27.53 20.34
CA ALA A 553 6.54 -28.75 21.10
C ALA A 553 6.53 -28.50 22.62
N ALA A 554 7.42 -27.65 23.12
CA ALA A 554 7.50 -27.28 24.52
C ALA A 554 6.20 -26.61 25.06
N ARG A 555 5.40 -25.99 24.16
CA ARG A 555 4.17 -25.27 24.53
C ARG A 555 2.89 -26.03 24.15
N LEU A 556 2.96 -26.92 23.17
CA LEU A 556 1.78 -27.68 22.71
C LEU A 556 1.21 -28.59 23.81
N GLY A 557 2.06 -29.21 24.65
CA GLY A 557 1.60 -30.21 25.63
C GLY A 557 0.84 -31.33 24.92
N PRO A 558 -0.41 -31.63 25.31
CA PRO A 558 -1.23 -32.69 24.70
C PRO A 558 -1.81 -32.30 23.34
N ARG A 559 -1.70 -31.04 22.92
CA ARG A 559 -2.28 -30.52 21.68
C ARG A 559 -1.47 -30.93 20.45
N VAL A 560 -2.13 -30.98 19.30
CA VAL A 560 -1.49 -31.21 17.98
C VAL A 560 -1.63 -29.96 17.14
N LEU A 561 -0.52 -29.45 16.63
CA LEU A 561 -0.56 -28.36 15.65
C LEU A 561 -0.63 -28.94 14.24
N VAL A 562 -1.58 -28.43 13.45
CA VAL A 562 -1.74 -28.72 12.03
C VAL A 562 -1.64 -27.42 11.25
N GLU A 563 -0.52 -27.21 10.57
CA GLU A 563 -0.29 -26.05 9.72
C GLU A 563 -0.52 -26.43 8.27
N LEU A 564 -1.55 -25.80 7.67
CA LEU A 564 -1.91 -25.99 6.27
C LEU A 564 -1.04 -25.08 5.41
N VAL A 565 -0.40 -25.63 4.39
CA VAL A 565 0.57 -24.96 3.54
C VAL A 565 0.17 -25.10 2.07
N ALA A 566 -0.12 -23.98 1.41
CA ALA A 566 -0.33 -23.93 -0.04
C ALA A 566 1.01 -23.89 -0.77
N HIS A 567 1.23 -24.82 -1.71
CA HIS A 567 2.40 -24.86 -2.56
C HIS A 567 1.99 -25.22 -3.99
N GLY A 568 2.04 -24.26 -4.89
CA GLY A 568 1.41 -24.35 -6.20
C GLY A 568 -0.09 -24.56 -6.08
N ASN A 569 -0.63 -25.57 -6.77
CA ASN A 569 -2.06 -25.95 -6.62
C ASN A 569 -2.28 -27.07 -5.59
N HIS A 570 -1.27 -27.46 -4.83
CA HIS A 570 -1.36 -28.50 -3.79
C HIS A 570 -1.49 -27.89 -2.39
N LEU A 571 -2.35 -28.51 -1.59
CA LEU A 571 -2.44 -28.28 -0.16
C LEU A 571 -1.63 -29.32 0.58
N ARG A 572 -0.81 -28.91 1.52
CA ARG A 572 -0.03 -29.78 2.41
C ARG A 572 -0.31 -29.45 3.87
N ALA A 573 -0.02 -30.39 4.76
CA ALA A 573 -0.04 -30.16 6.19
C ALA A 573 1.32 -30.45 6.81
N VAL A 574 1.82 -29.53 7.63
CA VAL A 574 2.87 -29.83 8.61
C VAL A 574 2.19 -30.10 9.94
N LEU A 575 2.33 -31.32 10.45
CA LEU A 575 1.80 -31.75 11.74
C LEU A 575 2.94 -31.77 12.77
N VAL A 576 2.74 -31.07 13.92
CA VAL A 576 3.69 -31.08 15.06
C VAL A 576 3.02 -31.72 16.26
N ARG A 577 3.61 -32.82 16.74
CA ARG A 577 3.13 -33.58 17.89
C ARG A 577 4.30 -34.23 18.64
N ASP A 578 4.30 -34.21 19.94
CA ASP A 578 5.27 -34.89 20.80
C ASP A 578 6.74 -34.65 20.39
N GLY A 579 7.09 -33.40 20.08
CA GLY A 579 8.45 -33.00 19.65
C GLY A 579 8.82 -33.37 18.21
N ARG A 580 7.95 -34.03 17.48
CA ARG A 580 8.19 -34.47 16.11
C ARG A 580 7.32 -33.71 15.10
N ALA A 581 7.86 -33.45 13.92
CA ALA A 581 7.13 -32.88 12.81
C ALA A 581 7.01 -33.89 11.66
N SER A 582 5.87 -33.90 10.97
CA SER A 582 5.66 -34.70 9.75
C SER A 582 4.98 -33.85 8.67
N LEU A 583 5.25 -34.17 7.40
CA LEU A 583 4.69 -33.49 6.23
C LEU A 583 3.75 -34.45 5.50
N HIS A 584 2.56 -33.97 5.16
CA HIS A 584 1.52 -34.74 4.49
C HIS A 584 1.01 -33.98 3.26
N ASP A 585 0.74 -34.68 2.16
CA ASP A 585 0.02 -34.13 1.01
C ASP A 585 -1.49 -34.30 1.24
N LEU A 586 -2.26 -33.24 1.05
CA LEU A 586 -3.71 -33.21 1.21
C LEU A 586 -4.45 -33.05 -0.13
N GLY A 587 -3.74 -33.12 -1.25
CA GLY A 587 -4.31 -33.00 -2.60
C GLY A 587 -4.52 -31.55 -3.06
N PRO A 588 -5.46 -31.34 -4.03
CA PRO A 588 -5.64 -30.05 -4.67
C PRO A 588 -6.21 -28.98 -3.73
N LEU A 589 -5.55 -27.79 -3.68
CA LEU A 589 -6.04 -26.66 -2.90
C LEU A 589 -7.42 -26.16 -3.38
N ALA A 590 -7.63 -26.16 -4.70
CA ALA A 590 -8.88 -25.66 -5.28
C ALA A 590 -10.11 -26.45 -4.81
N GLU A 591 -9.98 -27.77 -4.64
CA GLU A 591 -11.05 -28.63 -4.12
C GLU A 591 -11.36 -28.29 -2.66
N ALA A 592 -10.36 -28.17 -1.82
CA ALA A 592 -10.53 -27.80 -0.42
C ALA A 592 -11.23 -26.42 -0.28
N VAL A 593 -10.83 -25.44 -1.09
CA VAL A 593 -11.44 -24.10 -1.09
C VAL A 593 -12.90 -24.15 -1.56
N GLU A 594 -13.21 -24.94 -2.58
CA GLU A 594 -14.58 -25.06 -3.08
C GLU A 594 -15.49 -25.77 -2.07
N GLN A 595 -15.02 -26.85 -1.43
CA GLN A 595 -15.81 -27.55 -0.40
C GLN A 595 -15.98 -26.67 0.85
N ALA A 596 -14.96 -25.91 1.25
CA ALA A 596 -15.07 -24.95 2.33
C ALA A 596 -16.13 -23.87 2.04
N ARG A 597 -16.19 -23.39 0.80
CA ARG A 597 -17.20 -22.42 0.34
C ARG A 597 -18.61 -23.03 0.40
N ARG A 598 -18.79 -24.26 -0.11
CA ARG A 598 -20.08 -24.99 -0.10
C ARG A 598 -20.55 -25.23 1.33
N HIS A 599 -19.68 -25.70 2.20
CA HIS A 599 -19.97 -25.93 3.61
C HIS A 599 -20.41 -24.64 4.31
N ARG A 600 -19.65 -23.56 4.15
CA ARG A 600 -19.98 -22.24 4.71
C ARG A 600 -21.31 -21.71 4.18
N PHE A 601 -21.55 -21.81 2.87
CA PHE A 601 -22.80 -21.37 2.24
C PHE A 601 -23.99 -22.17 2.74
N GLY A 602 -23.84 -23.47 2.87
CA GLY A 602 -24.88 -24.35 3.38
C GLY A 602 -25.26 -24.07 4.83
N LEU A 603 -24.27 -23.88 5.73
CA LEU A 603 -24.50 -23.48 7.11
C LEU A 603 -25.22 -22.13 7.19
N ARG A 604 -24.81 -21.16 6.38
CA ARG A 604 -25.47 -19.86 6.31
C ARG A 604 -26.94 -19.99 5.92
N ARG A 605 -27.26 -20.86 4.94
CA ARG A 605 -28.65 -21.13 4.54
C ARG A 605 -29.47 -21.73 5.67
N LEU A 606 -28.95 -22.72 6.42
CA LEU A 606 -29.62 -23.29 7.57
C LEU A 606 -30.01 -22.24 8.60
N VAL A 607 -29.12 -21.25 8.82
CA VAL A 607 -29.37 -20.13 9.76
C VAL A 607 -30.38 -19.12 9.21
N THR A 608 -30.35 -18.78 7.91
CA THR A 608 -31.12 -17.64 7.37
C THR A 608 -32.42 -18.01 6.67
N THR A 609 -32.52 -19.21 6.07
CA THR A 609 -33.70 -19.63 5.27
C THR A 609 -34.47 -20.82 5.88
N GLY A 610 -33.97 -21.34 6.98
CA GLY A 610 -34.62 -22.40 7.73
C GLY A 610 -34.05 -23.80 7.48
N ASP A 611 -34.35 -24.68 8.41
CA ASP A 611 -33.80 -26.04 8.49
C ASP A 611 -34.63 -27.00 7.64
N THR A 612 -34.05 -27.47 6.50
CA THR A 612 -34.64 -28.54 5.69
C THR A 612 -33.73 -29.76 5.61
N ALA A 613 -34.32 -30.95 5.46
CA ALA A 613 -33.55 -32.21 5.33
C ALA A 613 -32.53 -32.14 4.17
N ALA A 614 -32.91 -31.54 3.02
CA ALA A 614 -32.03 -31.37 1.88
C ALA A 614 -30.85 -30.41 2.18
N ALA A 615 -31.11 -29.31 2.89
CA ALA A 615 -30.04 -28.36 3.29
C ALA A 615 -29.07 -29.04 4.25
N ARG A 616 -29.54 -29.75 5.26
CA ARG A 616 -28.70 -30.56 6.18
C ARG A 616 -27.84 -31.57 5.46
N ALA A 617 -28.44 -32.34 4.54
CA ALA A 617 -27.71 -33.33 3.73
C ALA A 617 -26.61 -32.69 2.89
N GLY A 618 -26.88 -31.52 2.24
CA GLY A 618 -25.90 -30.79 1.46
C GLY A 618 -24.72 -30.27 2.30
N VAL A 619 -25.01 -29.71 3.48
CA VAL A 619 -23.99 -29.27 4.44
C VAL A 619 -23.13 -30.43 4.93
N GLY A 620 -23.78 -31.53 5.34
CA GLY A 620 -23.10 -32.75 5.79
C GLY A 620 -22.20 -33.36 4.72
N HIS A 621 -22.67 -33.40 3.46
CA HIS A 621 -21.85 -33.85 2.33
C HIS A 621 -20.62 -33.00 2.12
N ALA A 622 -20.76 -31.67 2.02
CA ALA A 622 -19.62 -30.76 1.85
C ALA A 622 -18.63 -30.84 3.03
N ALA A 623 -19.13 -30.91 4.27
CA ALA A 623 -18.34 -31.13 5.46
C ALA A 623 -17.55 -32.45 5.41
N ALA A 624 -18.19 -33.55 5.06
CA ALA A 624 -17.55 -34.87 4.96
C ALA A 624 -16.48 -34.93 3.87
N VAL A 625 -16.70 -34.28 2.71
CA VAL A 625 -15.70 -34.22 1.63
C VAL A 625 -14.50 -33.42 2.07
N LEU A 626 -14.72 -32.24 2.66
CA LEU A 626 -13.63 -31.37 3.18
C LEU A 626 -12.86 -32.07 4.31
N ASP A 627 -13.57 -32.71 5.24
CA ASP A 627 -12.97 -33.43 6.37
C ASP A 627 -12.06 -34.56 5.90
N ARG A 628 -12.54 -35.38 4.95
CA ARG A 628 -11.75 -36.48 4.37
C ARG A 628 -10.46 -35.93 3.74
N GLN A 629 -10.56 -34.87 2.94
CA GLN A 629 -9.39 -34.28 2.29
C GLN A 629 -8.38 -33.75 3.30
N LEU A 630 -8.83 -33.02 4.33
CA LEU A 630 -7.95 -32.37 5.28
C LEU A 630 -7.38 -33.31 6.35
N PHE A 631 -8.20 -34.25 6.83
CA PHE A 631 -7.90 -34.99 8.05
C PHE A 631 -7.68 -36.50 7.87
N ASP A 632 -8.19 -37.16 6.85
CA ASP A 632 -7.94 -38.61 6.67
C ASP A 632 -6.43 -38.93 6.56
N PRO A 633 -5.60 -38.17 5.82
CA PRO A 633 -4.16 -38.42 5.78
C PRO A 633 -3.46 -38.26 7.14
N LEU A 634 -4.11 -37.56 8.09
CA LEU A 634 -3.59 -37.21 9.40
C LEU A 634 -4.18 -38.04 10.53
N ARG A 635 -5.33 -38.71 10.30
CA ARG A 635 -6.21 -39.30 11.32
C ARG A 635 -5.51 -40.14 12.38
N ARG A 636 -4.60 -41.03 11.97
CA ARG A 636 -3.81 -41.88 12.91
C ARG A 636 -2.90 -41.08 13.83
N ARG A 637 -2.46 -39.89 13.38
CA ARG A 637 -1.56 -39.02 14.15
C ARG A 637 -2.30 -37.98 15.00
N LEU A 638 -3.52 -37.65 14.63
CA LEU A 638 -4.34 -36.70 15.39
C LEU A 638 -4.86 -37.36 16.66
N GLY A 639 -5.33 -38.61 16.60
CA GLY A 639 -6.09 -39.23 17.69
C GLY A 639 -7.23 -38.32 18.13
N ASP A 640 -7.55 -38.31 19.44
CA ASP A 640 -8.59 -37.46 20.05
C ASP A 640 -8.02 -36.19 20.70
N ARG A 641 -6.81 -35.82 20.37
CA ARG A 641 -6.12 -34.69 20.99
C ARG A 641 -6.71 -33.34 20.59
N PRO A 642 -6.65 -32.32 21.44
CA PRO A 642 -7.02 -30.95 21.05
C PRO A 642 -6.16 -30.43 19.88
N LEU A 643 -6.76 -29.64 19.00
CA LEU A 643 -6.14 -29.16 17.77
C LEU A 643 -5.78 -27.67 17.83
N VAL A 644 -4.62 -27.36 17.30
CA VAL A 644 -4.20 -26.00 16.94
C VAL A 644 -4.11 -25.97 15.41
N LEU A 645 -5.05 -25.30 14.76
CA LEU A 645 -5.11 -25.19 13.30
C LEU A 645 -4.51 -23.86 12.84
N VAL A 646 -3.65 -23.96 11.86
CA VAL A 646 -3.09 -22.79 11.16
C VAL A 646 -3.51 -22.88 9.70
N PRO A 647 -4.66 -22.26 9.32
CA PRO A 647 -5.20 -22.33 7.96
C PRO A 647 -4.36 -21.52 6.96
N THR A 648 -4.68 -21.68 5.67
CA THR A 648 -4.13 -20.87 4.58
C THR A 648 -5.24 -20.40 3.65
N ALA A 649 -5.09 -19.26 3.01
CA ALA A 649 -6.02 -18.67 2.05
C ALA A 649 -7.47 -18.62 2.57
N ALA A 650 -8.44 -19.04 1.75
CA ALA A 650 -9.87 -19.02 2.09
C ALA A 650 -10.26 -19.97 3.25
N LEU A 651 -9.35 -20.85 3.68
CA LEU A 651 -9.62 -21.78 4.79
C LEU A 651 -9.63 -21.08 6.17
N HIS A 652 -9.19 -19.83 6.28
CA HIS A 652 -9.32 -19.04 7.51
C HIS A 652 -10.76 -18.83 7.98
N ALA A 653 -11.72 -18.84 7.06
CA ALA A 653 -13.14 -18.60 7.34
C ALA A 653 -13.97 -19.88 7.48
N VAL A 654 -13.34 -21.05 7.65
CA VAL A 654 -14.04 -22.33 7.80
C VAL A 654 -14.65 -22.42 9.21
N PRO A 655 -15.96 -22.77 9.32
CA PRO A 655 -16.60 -23.17 10.58
C PRO A 655 -16.14 -24.57 10.98
N TRP A 656 -14.99 -24.66 11.65
CA TRP A 656 -14.26 -25.91 11.87
C TRP A 656 -15.03 -26.96 12.67
N SER A 657 -15.79 -26.55 13.68
CA SER A 657 -16.59 -27.48 14.50
C SER A 657 -17.71 -28.19 13.73
N GLY A 658 -18.10 -27.66 12.56
CA GLY A 658 -19.02 -28.34 11.63
C GLY A 658 -18.39 -29.49 10.85
N LEU A 659 -17.07 -29.70 10.95
CA LEU A 659 -16.39 -30.82 10.31
C LEU A 659 -16.35 -32.04 11.27
N PRO A 660 -16.58 -33.27 10.77
CA PRO A 660 -16.64 -34.49 11.62
C PRO A 660 -15.46 -34.69 12.56
N THR A 661 -14.24 -34.46 12.08
CA THR A 661 -13.00 -34.60 12.89
C THR A 661 -12.87 -33.53 13.98
N CYS A 662 -13.51 -32.38 13.84
CA CYS A 662 -13.45 -31.27 14.77
C CYS A 662 -14.65 -31.22 15.72
N ALA A 663 -15.74 -31.92 15.44
CA ALA A 663 -16.95 -31.91 16.24
C ALA A 663 -16.68 -32.42 17.67
N GLY A 664 -17.11 -31.66 18.70
CA GLY A 664 -16.89 -31.97 20.12
C GLY A 664 -15.44 -31.91 20.58
N ARG A 665 -14.51 -31.50 19.71
CA ARG A 665 -13.09 -31.42 20.01
C ARG A 665 -12.67 -29.97 20.27
N SER A 666 -11.80 -29.76 21.25
CA SER A 666 -11.18 -28.45 21.45
C SER A 666 -10.31 -28.06 20.25
N VAL A 667 -10.73 -27.03 19.52
CA VAL A 667 -10.05 -26.53 18.33
C VAL A 667 -9.73 -25.04 18.53
N THR A 668 -8.49 -24.66 18.35
CA THR A 668 -8.05 -23.27 18.26
C THR A 668 -7.54 -22.99 16.87
N VAL A 669 -7.84 -21.81 16.35
CA VAL A 669 -7.38 -21.33 15.04
C VAL A 669 -6.41 -20.18 15.24
N ALA A 670 -5.28 -20.19 14.56
CA ALA A 670 -4.32 -19.10 14.63
C ALA A 670 -3.87 -18.68 13.21
N PRO A 671 -3.60 -17.39 13.00
CA PRO A 671 -3.07 -16.91 11.72
C PRO A 671 -1.70 -17.49 11.36
N SER A 672 -0.91 -17.85 12.37
CA SER A 672 0.40 -18.52 12.24
C SER A 672 0.74 -19.25 13.53
N ALA A 673 1.64 -20.24 13.47
CA ALA A 673 2.16 -20.90 14.67
C ALA A 673 2.93 -19.92 15.57
N THR A 674 3.57 -18.91 14.99
CA THR A 674 4.20 -17.80 15.72
C THR A 674 3.17 -17.01 16.55
N ALA A 675 2.03 -16.66 15.96
CA ALA A 675 0.96 -15.92 16.63
C ALA A 675 0.36 -16.74 17.77
N TRP A 676 0.11 -18.05 17.53
CA TRP A 676 -0.35 -18.97 18.56
C TRP A 676 0.62 -19.07 19.75
N LEU A 677 1.92 -19.26 19.46
CA LEU A 677 2.96 -19.40 20.50
C LEU A 677 3.05 -18.14 21.37
N ARG A 678 2.90 -16.96 20.78
CA ARG A 678 2.89 -15.67 21.49
C ARG A 678 1.65 -15.55 22.38
N ALA A 679 0.48 -15.92 21.87
CA ALA A 679 -0.77 -15.88 22.62
C ALA A 679 -0.73 -16.87 23.82
N ASP A 680 -0.24 -18.09 23.60
CA ASP A 680 -0.10 -19.11 24.66
C ASP A 680 0.91 -18.71 25.75
N GLY A 681 1.96 -17.98 25.39
CA GLY A 681 2.98 -17.50 26.33
C GLY A 681 2.59 -16.30 27.19
N ARG A 682 1.47 -15.65 26.94
CA ARG A 682 1.06 -14.46 27.67
C ARG A 682 0.30 -14.79 28.96
N VAL A 683 0.56 -13.99 29.98
CA VAL A 683 -0.26 -13.94 31.20
C VAL A 683 -1.52 -13.13 30.87
N ALA A 684 -2.69 -13.67 31.16
CA ALA A 684 -3.94 -12.94 31.01
C ALA A 684 -3.98 -11.82 32.08
N PRO A 685 -4.44 -10.60 31.70
CA PRO A 685 -4.74 -9.58 32.71
C PRO A 685 -5.88 -10.07 33.62
N ASP A 686 -5.95 -9.52 34.82
CA ASP A 686 -6.88 -9.89 35.89
C ASP A 686 -7.96 -8.83 36.15
N GLY A 687 -8.06 -7.83 35.25
CA GLY A 687 -9.08 -6.77 35.34
C GLY A 687 -10.51 -7.31 35.28
N ALA A 688 -11.45 -6.52 35.81
CA ALA A 688 -12.86 -6.87 35.87
C ALA A 688 -13.43 -7.27 34.50
N PRO A 689 -14.35 -8.27 34.47
CA PRO A 689 -15.03 -8.61 33.22
C PRO A 689 -15.85 -7.43 32.65
N VAL A 690 -15.85 -7.28 31.33
CA VAL A 690 -16.60 -6.25 30.61
C VAL A 690 -17.71 -6.91 29.80
N LEU A 691 -18.94 -6.42 29.96
CA LEU A 691 -20.12 -6.87 29.23
C LEU A 691 -20.69 -5.66 28.46
N ALA A 692 -20.79 -5.75 27.13
CA ALA A 692 -21.32 -4.67 26.33
C ALA A 692 -22.44 -5.13 25.39
N ALA A 693 -23.54 -4.36 25.32
CA ALA A 693 -24.66 -4.57 24.40
C ALA A 693 -24.77 -3.41 23.42
N GLY A 694 -24.71 -3.71 22.11
CA GLY A 694 -24.96 -2.74 21.04
C GLY A 694 -26.43 -2.27 20.98
N PRO A 695 -26.69 -1.14 20.32
CA PRO A 695 -28.02 -0.61 20.15
C PRO A 695 -28.88 -1.45 19.21
N ARG A 696 -30.21 -1.24 19.23
CA ARG A 696 -31.19 -1.84 18.31
C ARG A 696 -31.20 -3.38 18.25
N LEU A 697 -30.61 -4.03 19.26
CA LEU A 697 -30.55 -5.49 19.39
C LEU A 697 -31.06 -5.90 20.79
N PRO A 698 -32.41 -6.06 20.98
CA PRO A 698 -32.98 -6.39 22.28
C PRO A 698 -32.39 -7.66 22.91
N ALA A 699 -32.12 -8.69 22.08
CA ALA A 699 -31.51 -9.93 22.54
C ALA A 699 -30.10 -9.71 23.11
N ALA A 700 -29.28 -8.80 22.56
CA ALA A 700 -27.97 -8.48 23.13
C ALA A 700 -28.06 -7.91 24.54
N ARG A 701 -29.04 -7.04 24.80
CA ARG A 701 -29.27 -6.49 26.16
C ARG A 701 -29.72 -7.59 27.12
N THR A 702 -30.57 -8.51 26.68
CA THR A 702 -30.98 -9.68 27.47
C THR A 702 -29.78 -10.58 27.77
N GLU A 703 -28.96 -10.87 26.75
CA GLU A 703 -27.75 -11.69 26.86
C GLU A 703 -26.76 -11.12 27.89
N VAL A 704 -26.37 -9.87 27.77
CA VAL A 704 -25.43 -9.28 28.73
C VAL A 704 -26.04 -9.12 30.14
N GLY A 705 -27.34 -8.89 30.24
CA GLY A 705 -28.05 -8.85 31.52
C GLY A 705 -28.08 -10.20 32.25
N LEU A 706 -28.25 -11.31 31.52
CA LEU A 706 -28.14 -12.67 32.05
C LEU A 706 -26.68 -12.98 32.44
N LEU A 707 -25.72 -12.61 31.60
CA LEU A 707 -24.30 -12.81 31.89
C LEU A 707 -23.83 -11.99 33.10
N ALA A 708 -24.34 -10.77 33.31
CA ALA A 708 -24.01 -9.96 34.48
C ALA A 708 -24.41 -10.63 35.81
N ARG A 709 -25.48 -11.45 35.79
CA ARG A 709 -25.85 -12.26 36.98
C ARG A 709 -24.90 -13.42 37.20
N GLU A 710 -24.36 -13.99 36.14
CA GLU A 710 -23.40 -15.09 36.18
C GLU A 710 -21.95 -14.61 36.48
N LEU A 711 -21.61 -13.35 36.18
CA LEU A 711 -20.28 -12.75 36.33
C LEU A 711 -20.33 -11.55 37.28
N PRO A 712 -20.42 -11.78 38.61
CA PRO A 712 -20.46 -10.69 39.59
C PRO A 712 -19.19 -9.82 39.53
N GLY A 713 -19.34 -8.50 39.68
CA GLY A 713 -18.25 -7.55 39.53
C GLY A 713 -17.93 -7.15 38.10
N SER A 714 -18.69 -7.63 37.12
CA SER A 714 -18.54 -7.18 35.71
C SER A 714 -18.97 -5.73 35.52
N ARG A 715 -18.25 -5.03 34.61
CA ARG A 715 -18.64 -3.71 34.12
C ARG A 715 -19.64 -3.86 32.98
N LEU A 716 -20.88 -3.44 33.21
CA LEU A 716 -21.95 -3.53 32.21
C LEU A 716 -22.07 -2.20 31.44
N LEU A 717 -22.01 -2.26 30.12
CA LEU A 717 -22.23 -1.15 29.18
C LEU A 717 -23.43 -1.49 28.30
N ALA A 718 -24.54 -0.75 28.42
CA ALA A 718 -25.76 -1.01 27.66
C ALA A 718 -26.54 0.31 27.43
N GLY A 719 -27.36 0.35 26.40
CA GLY A 719 -28.11 1.58 26.06
C GLY A 719 -27.18 2.73 25.70
N ALA A 720 -27.42 3.93 26.25
CA ALA A 720 -26.64 5.13 25.98
C ALA A 720 -25.17 5.04 26.48
N ASP A 721 -24.88 4.19 27.46
CA ASP A 721 -23.54 4.04 28.04
C ASP A 721 -22.62 3.15 27.18
N ALA A 722 -23.17 2.41 26.23
CA ALA A 722 -22.41 1.54 25.34
C ALA A 722 -21.78 2.34 24.18
N THR A 723 -20.97 3.35 24.49
CA THR A 723 -20.24 4.15 23.50
C THR A 723 -18.88 3.56 23.16
N ALA A 724 -18.32 3.90 21.97
CA ALA A 724 -16.98 3.45 21.55
C ALA A 724 -15.90 3.87 22.56
N GLY A 725 -15.98 5.10 23.08
CA GLY A 725 -15.03 5.59 24.09
C GLY A 725 -15.14 4.83 25.42
N ALA A 726 -16.36 4.62 25.94
CA ALA A 726 -16.59 3.89 27.19
C ALA A 726 -16.13 2.42 27.08
N LEU A 727 -16.44 1.77 25.95
CA LEU A 727 -16.01 0.38 25.71
C LEU A 727 -14.49 0.27 25.58
N THR A 728 -13.83 1.15 24.80
CA THR A 728 -12.38 1.15 24.67
C THR A 728 -11.69 1.33 26.02
N ALA A 729 -12.17 2.27 26.85
CA ALA A 729 -11.65 2.48 28.21
C ALA A 729 -11.88 1.28 29.14
N ALA A 730 -13.00 0.56 28.97
CA ALA A 730 -13.29 -0.62 29.78
C ALA A 730 -12.45 -1.84 29.36
N LEU A 731 -12.12 -1.96 28.07
CA LEU A 731 -11.31 -3.06 27.53
C LEU A 731 -9.85 -3.01 27.99
N ASP A 732 -9.33 -1.86 28.43
CA ASP A 732 -7.94 -1.70 28.84
C ASP A 732 -7.62 -2.55 30.07
N GLY A 733 -6.93 -3.68 29.84
CA GLY A 733 -6.52 -4.62 30.89
C GLY A 733 -7.63 -5.51 31.44
N ALA A 734 -8.80 -5.61 30.79
CA ALA A 734 -9.87 -6.51 31.19
C ALA A 734 -9.43 -7.99 31.09
N GLY A 735 -9.78 -8.81 32.06
CA GLY A 735 -9.51 -10.25 32.02
C GLY A 735 -10.36 -10.94 30.94
N LEU A 736 -11.64 -10.56 30.90
CA LEU A 736 -12.65 -11.08 29.97
C LEU A 736 -13.48 -9.91 29.43
N ALA A 737 -13.74 -9.91 28.12
CA ALA A 737 -14.72 -9.01 27.53
C ALA A 737 -15.74 -9.81 26.71
N HIS A 738 -17.04 -9.54 26.93
CA HIS A 738 -18.12 -10.07 26.10
C HIS A 738 -18.87 -8.91 25.45
N ILE A 739 -18.92 -8.92 24.11
CA ILE A 739 -19.54 -7.84 23.32
C ILE A 739 -20.61 -8.45 22.42
N ALA A 740 -21.89 -8.11 22.70
CA ALA A 740 -23.03 -8.51 21.89
C ALA A 740 -23.52 -7.30 21.09
N ALA A 741 -23.25 -7.24 19.80
CA ALA A 741 -23.55 -6.09 18.95
C ALA A 741 -23.77 -6.52 17.50
N HIS A 742 -24.34 -5.65 16.65
CA HIS A 742 -24.25 -5.83 15.23
C HIS A 742 -22.80 -5.66 14.76
N GLY A 743 -22.30 -6.64 14.01
CA GLY A 743 -20.97 -6.61 13.41
C GLY A 743 -21.05 -6.39 11.90
N THR A 744 -20.19 -5.54 11.37
CA THR A 744 -20.01 -5.32 9.93
C THR A 744 -18.59 -5.67 9.50
N PHE A 745 -18.47 -6.59 8.55
CA PHE A 745 -17.16 -6.90 7.94
C PHE A 745 -17.01 -6.19 6.60
N ARG A 746 -15.94 -5.38 6.46
CA ARG A 746 -15.60 -4.62 5.27
C ARG A 746 -14.48 -5.32 4.50
N ALA A 747 -14.82 -6.10 3.46
CA ALA A 747 -13.84 -6.83 2.65
C ALA A 747 -12.90 -5.91 1.86
N ASP A 748 -13.38 -4.73 1.45
CA ASP A 748 -12.60 -3.69 0.77
C ASP A 748 -11.54 -3.06 1.68
N ASN A 749 -11.89 -2.83 2.96
CA ASN A 749 -10.95 -2.36 3.98
C ASN A 749 -11.27 -2.93 5.36
N PRO A 750 -10.67 -4.06 5.74
CA PRO A 750 -11.00 -4.78 6.96
C PRO A 750 -10.78 -4.02 8.26
N LEU A 751 -9.97 -2.94 8.27
CA LEU A 751 -9.78 -2.10 9.45
C LEU A 751 -10.95 -1.14 9.71
N PHE A 752 -11.84 -0.92 8.71
CA PHE A 752 -13.12 -0.24 8.89
C PHE A 752 -14.28 -1.20 9.21
N SER A 753 -13.98 -2.48 9.44
CA SER A 753 -14.95 -3.37 10.08
C SER A 753 -15.28 -2.84 11.47
N GLY A 754 -16.55 -2.90 11.86
CA GLY A 754 -17.04 -2.23 13.05
C GLY A 754 -18.01 -3.07 13.86
N LEU A 755 -18.15 -2.73 15.13
CA LEU A 755 -19.20 -3.18 16.04
C LEU A 755 -20.09 -1.98 16.33
N GLU A 756 -21.39 -2.09 16.05
CA GLU A 756 -22.34 -0.98 16.26
C GLU A 756 -22.55 -0.71 17.74
N LEU A 757 -22.30 0.53 18.17
CA LEU A 757 -22.47 1.03 19.53
C LEU A 757 -23.41 2.25 19.56
N ALA A 758 -23.65 2.79 20.75
CA ALA A 758 -24.64 3.86 20.95
C ALA A 758 -24.32 5.16 20.21
N ASP A 759 -23.03 5.46 20.03
CA ASP A 759 -22.51 6.66 19.35
C ASP A 759 -22.00 6.35 17.92
N GLY A 760 -22.30 5.14 17.39
CA GLY A 760 -21.88 4.64 16.08
C GLY A 760 -20.86 3.52 16.17
N PRO A 761 -20.26 3.05 15.03
CA PRO A 761 -19.43 1.86 15.02
C PRO A 761 -18.09 2.05 15.74
N LEU A 762 -17.73 1.12 16.61
CA LEU A 762 -16.35 0.95 17.09
C LEU A 762 -15.56 0.23 15.98
N LEU A 763 -14.56 0.89 15.41
CA LEU A 763 -13.78 0.38 14.29
C LEU A 763 -12.54 -0.42 14.76
N ALA A 764 -12.07 -1.36 13.94
CA ALA A 764 -10.83 -2.09 14.21
C ALA A 764 -9.61 -1.14 14.32
N TYR A 765 -9.61 -0.01 13.61
CA TYR A 765 -8.62 1.07 13.77
C TYR A 765 -8.51 1.61 15.20
N GLU A 766 -9.62 1.70 15.93
CA GLU A 766 -9.65 2.25 17.29
C GLU A 766 -9.05 1.25 18.30
N LEU A 767 -9.26 -0.04 18.05
CA LEU A 767 -8.70 -1.10 18.88
C LEU A 767 -7.16 -1.15 18.80
N GLU A 768 -6.54 -0.76 17.69
CA GLU A 768 -5.06 -0.69 17.60
C GLU A 768 -4.44 0.23 18.65
N ARG A 769 -5.22 1.11 19.26
CA ARG A 769 -4.79 2.08 20.27
C ARG A 769 -4.87 1.56 21.71
N LEU A 770 -5.36 0.33 21.94
CA LEU A 770 -5.46 -0.26 23.27
C LEU A 770 -4.06 -0.50 23.91
N PRO A 771 -3.74 0.12 25.04
CA PRO A 771 -2.43 -0.05 25.68
C PRO A 771 -2.25 -1.46 26.22
N ARG A 772 -3.27 -2.01 26.85
CA ARG A 772 -3.32 -3.35 27.46
C ARG A 772 -4.55 -4.11 26.95
N PRO A 773 -4.37 -4.98 25.93
CA PRO A 773 -5.49 -5.73 25.36
C PRO A 773 -6.12 -6.67 26.40
N PRO A 774 -7.44 -6.94 26.29
CA PRO A 774 -8.12 -7.89 27.14
C PRO A 774 -7.56 -9.31 26.97
N GLY A 775 -7.62 -10.11 28.06
CA GLY A 775 -7.11 -11.49 28.09
C GLY A 775 -7.89 -12.42 27.18
N CYS A 776 -9.21 -12.42 27.32
CA CYS A 776 -10.15 -13.17 26.50
C CYS A 776 -11.25 -12.24 25.99
N VAL A 777 -11.62 -12.37 24.72
CA VAL A 777 -12.73 -11.61 24.11
C VAL A 777 -13.72 -12.58 23.51
N VAL A 778 -15.01 -12.39 23.78
CA VAL A 778 -16.13 -13.10 23.16
C VAL A 778 -16.94 -12.08 22.36
N LEU A 779 -16.97 -12.22 21.04
CA LEU A 779 -17.73 -11.38 20.12
C LEU A 779 -19.01 -12.12 19.69
N SER A 780 -20.11 -11.82 20.37
CA SER A 780 -21.45 -12.27 19.99
C SER A 780 -22.02 -11.32 18.92
N ALA A 781 -21.37 -11.33 17.74
CA ALA A 781 -21.66 -10.42 16.63
C ALA A 781 -21.45 -11.13 15.29
N CYS A 782 -22.34 -10.84 14.32
CA CYS A 782 -22.27 -11.44 12.99
C CYS A 782 -20.93 -11.14 12.31
N ASP A 783 -20.36 -12.16 11.64
CA ASP A 783 -19.14 -12.02 10.81
C ASP A 783 -17.93 -11.38 11.51
N SER A 784 -17.94 -11.22 12.84
CA SER A 784 -16.87 -10.56 13.62
C SER A 784 -15.54 -11.34 13.59
N GLY A 785 -15.60 -12.66 13.37
CA GLY A 785 -14.42 -13.51 13.18
C GLY A 785 -13.83 -13.48 11.78
N LEU A 786 -14.49 -12.82 10.82
CA LEU A 786 -13.98 -12.72 9.46
C LEU A 786 -12.77 -11.78 9.40
N SER A 787 -11.87 -12.09 8.52
CA SER A 787 -10.66 -11.31 8.28
C SER A 787 -10.39 -11.19 6.77
N GLY A 788 -9.93 -10.04 6.34
CA GLY A 788 -9.42 -9.87 5.00
C GLY A 788 -8.06 -10.54 4.88
N VAL A 789 -7.95 -11.52 3.97
CA VAL A 789 -6.68 -12.20 3.70
C VAL A 789 -6.00 -11.53 2.52
N ARG A 790 -4.77 -11.07 2.71
CA ARG A 790 -3.91 -10.43 1.71
C ARG A 790 -2.75 -11.36 1.32
N PRO A 791 -1.98 -11.06 0.25
CA PRO A 791 -0.84 -11.88 -0.15
C PRO A 791 0.13 -12.15 1.01
N GLY A 792 0.49 -13.42 1.23
CA GLY A 792 1.29 -13.84 2.39
C GLY A 792 0.46 -14.35 3.57
N ASP A 793 -0.79 -14.74 3.33
CA ASP A 793 -1.75 -15.07 4.39
C ASP A 793 -1.80 -13.97 5.46
N GLU A 794 -1.59 -12.70 5.05
CA GLU A 794 -1.73 -11.55 5.93
C GLU A 794 -3.20 -11.33 6.28
N VAL A 795 -3.49 -11.30 7.57
CA VAL A 795 -4.85 -11.25 8.10
C VAL A 795 -5.14 -9.85 8.64
N LEU A 796 -6.24 -9.24 8.24
CA LEU A 796 -6.71 -7.93 8.68
C LEU A 796 -8.16 -8.02 9.18
N GLY A 797 -8.51 -7.21 10.20
CA GLY A 797 -9.83 -7.15 10.82
C GLY A 797 -9.74 -7.28 12.33
N PHE A 798 -10.87 -7.38 13.02
CA PHE A 798 -10.93 -7.45 14.48
C PHE A 798 -10.04 -8.55 15.07
N THR A 799 -10.15 -9.77 14.53
CA THR A 799 -9.36 -10.93 14.99
C THR A 799 -7.87 -10.66 14.90
N ALA A 800 -7.42 -10.11 13.77
CA ALA A 800 -6.01 -9.81 13.55
C ALA A 800 -5.49 -8.73 14.49
N VAL A 801 -6.25 -7.65 14.69
CA VAL A 801 -5.87 -6.53 15.55
C VAL A 801 -5.75 -6.99 17.01
N LEU A 802 -6.77 -7.67 17.54
CA LEU A 802 -6.75 -8.13 18.93
C LEU A 802 -5.62 -9.12 19.18
N LEU A 803 -5.38 -10.09 18.29
CA LEU A 803 -4.27 -11.03 18.41
C LEU A 803 -2.89 -10.34 18.27
N ALA A 804 -2.76 -9.34 17.40
CA ALA A 804 -1.53 -8.55 17.24
C ALA A 804 -1.19 -7.74 18.49
N LEU A 805 -2.21 -7.14 19.12
CA LEU A 805 -2.07 -6.42 20.39
C LEU A 805 -1.70 -7.38 21.53
N GLY A 806 -2.18 -8.63 21.45
CA GLY A 806 -1.82 -9.70 22.37
C GLY A 806 -2.96 -10.24 23.20
N THR A 807 -4.20 -10.05 22.80
CA THR A 807 -5.32 -10.85 23.29
C THR A 807 -4.96 -12.33 23.16
N ARG A 808 -5.12 -13.07 24.23
CA ARG A 808 -4.75 -14.48 24.29
C ARG A 808 -5.74 -15.36 23.56
N CYS A 809 -7.03 -15.07 23.73
CA CYS A 809 -8.13 -15.85 23.19
C CYS A 809 -9.24 -14.93 22.66
N LEU A 810 -9.78 -15.29 21.50
CA LEU A 810 -10.94 -14.63 20.91
C LEU A 810 -11.94 -15.69 20.45
N VAL A 811 -13.19 -15.63 20.92
CA VAL A 811 -14.30 -16.40 20.37
C VAL A 811 -15.15 -15.49 19.54
N ALA A 812 -15.32 -15.78 18.24
CA ALA A 812 -16.03 -14.92 17.31
C ALA A 812 -16.73 -15.71 16.20
N ALA A 813 -17.83 -15.16 15.66
CA ALA A 813 -18.60 -15.81 14.61
C ALA A 813 -18.01 -15.53 13.22
N VAL A 814 -17.90 -16.58 12.39
CA VAL A 814 -17.49 -16.50 10.97
C VAL A 814 -18.67 -16.59 10.00
N LEU A 815 -19.89 -16.60 10.53
CA LEU A 815 -21.18 -16.60 9.81
C LEU A 815 -22.14 -15.65 10.53
N PRO A 816 -23.20 -15.17 9.86
CA PRO A 816 -24.33 -14.53 10.54
C PRO A 816 -24.99 -15.49 11.54
N VAL A 817 -25.36 -14.98 12.70
CA VAL A 817 -25.94 -15.76 13.79
C VAL A 817 -27.25 -15.15 14.29
N PRO A 818 -28.31 -15.96 14.53
CA PRO A 818 -29.57 -15.48 15.15
C PRO A 818 -29.34 -15.14 16.63
N ALA A 819 -29.85 -14.02 17.08
CA ALA A 819 -29.57 -13.51 18.40
C ALA A 819 -30.16 -14.36 19.55
N ASP A 820 -31.31 -14.96 19.34
CA ASP A 820 -32.00 -15.84 20.30
C ASP A 820 -31.22 -17.13 20.56
N LEU A 821 -30.77 -17.83 19.51
CA LEU A 821 -29.94 -19.04 19.62
C LEU A 821 -28.57 -18.72 20.19
N THR A 822 -28.02 -17.56 19.85
CA THR A 822 -26.70 -17.12 20.32
C THR A 822 -26.68 -16.92 21.83
N THR A 823 -27.73 -16.32 22.44
CA THR A 823 -27.80 -16.06 23.87
C THR A 823 -27.66 -17.37 24.69
N ALA A 824 -28.36 -18.43 24.30
CA ALA A 824 -28.27 -19.72 25.02
C ALA A 824 -26.87 -20.34 24.92
N LEU A 825 -26.24 -20.29 23.73
CA LEU A 825 -24.87 -20.77 23.53
C LEU A 825 -23.85 -19.97 24.38
N MET A 826 -23.97 -18.65 24.43
CA MET A 826 -23.08 -17.80 25.19
C MET A 826 -23.18 -18.02 26.69
N LEU A 827 -24.37 -18.19 27.21
CA LEU A 827 -24.58 -18.54 28.62
C LEU A 827 -23.93 -19.87 28.98
N ASP A 828 -24.09 -20.92 28.16
CA ASP A 828 -23.44 -22.21 28.42
C ASP A 828 -21.91 -22.11 28.34
N LEU A 829 -21.38 -21.38 27.32
CA LEU A 829 -19.96 -21.11 27.18
C LEU A 829 -19.38 -20.44 28.45
N HIS A 830 -19.99 -19.34 28.90
CA HIS A 830 -19.49 -18.58 30.06
C HIS A 830 -19.62 -19.39 31.39
N ARG A 831 -20.67 -20.19 31.57
CA ARG A 831 -20.77 -21.08 32.74
C ARG A 831 -19.65 -22.09 32.80
N ARG A 832 -19.29 -22.70 31.66
CA ARG A 832 -18.17 -23.63 31.56
C ARG A 832 -16.83 -22.93 31.80
N MET A 833 -16.63 -21.75 31.23
CA MET A 833 -15.42 -20.97 31.47
C MET A 833 -15.27 -20.60 32.96
N ARG A 834 -16.35 -20.19 33.62
CA ARG A 834 -16.37 -19.90 35.04
C ARG A 834 -16.06 -21.14 35.92
N ALA A 835 -16.46 -22.32 35.43
CA ALA A 835 -16.11 -23.59 36.07
C ALA A 835 -14.63 -24.01 35.84
N GLY A 836 -13.82 -23.15 35.23
CA GLY A 836 -12.39 -23.38 35.02
C GLY A 836 -12.07 -24.13 33.71
N VAL A 837 -13.05 -24.41 32.87
CA VAL A 837 -12.82 -25.03 31.54
C VAL A 837 -12.19 -24.01 30.62
N ARG A 838 -11.14 -24.40 29.88
CA ARG A 838 -10.46 -23.52 28.92
C ARG A 838 -11.44 -23.08 27.81
N PRO A 839 -11.32 -21.83 27.28
CA PRO A 839 -12.30 -21.28 26.32
C PRO A 839 -12.55 -22.17 25.09
N ALA A 840 -11.52 -22.76 24.50
CA ALA A 840 -11.70 -23.63 23.33
C ALA A 840 -12.44 -24.94 23.65
N GLN A 841 -12.20 -25.52 24.84
CA GLN A 841 -12.92 -26.70 25.26
C GLN A 841 -14.35 -26.35 25.67
N ALA A 842 -14.54 -25.24 26.41
CA ALA A 842 -15.86 -24.74 26.79
C ALA A 842 -16.75 -24.47 25.56
N LEU A 843 -16.17 -23.92 24.49
CA LEU A 843 -16.86 -23.72 23.22
C LEU A 843 -17.22 -25.05 22.56
N ALA A 844 -16.29 -26.01 22.50
CA ALA A 844 -16.52 -27.32 21.90
C ALA A 844 -17.63 -28.10 22.61
N ASP A 845 -17.64 -28.07 23.95
CA ASP A 845 -18.66 -28.73 24.78
C ASP A 845 -20.02 -28.05 24.61
N ALA A 846 -20.09 -26.71 24.55
CA ALA A 846 -21.32 -25.99 24.30
C ALA A 846 -21.85 -26.26 22.87
N GLN A 847 -20.97 -26.29 21.86
CA GLN A 847 -21.33 -26.68 20.49
C GLN A 847 -21.89 -28.11 20.39
N ALA A 848 -21.25 -29.05 21.07
CA ALA A 848 -21.73 -30.44 21.12
C ALA A 848 -23.13 -30.57 21.74
N ALA A 849 -23.42 -29.80 22.81
CA ALA A 849 -24.74 -29.73 23.40
C ALA A 849 -25.81 -29.21 22.41
N PHE A 850 -25.48 -28.22 21.61
CA PHE A 850 -26.39 -27.69 20.58
C PHE A 850 -26.62 -28.69 19.42
N VAL A 851 -25.57 -29.36 18.98
CA VAL A 851 -25.71 -30.44 17.98
C VAL A 851 -26.61 -31.56 18.50
N ALA A 852 -26.52 -31.90 19.77
CA ALA A 852 -27.32 -32.95 20.41
C ALA A 852 -28.85 -32.65 20.45
N THR A 853 -29.26 -31.39 20.27
CA THR A 853 -30.70 -31.02 20.19
C THR A 853 -31.37 -31.53 18.93
N GLY A 854 -30.63 -31.90 17.89
CA GLY A 854 -31.13 -32.30 16.57
C GLY A 854 -31.69 -31.16 15.70
N ASP A 855 -31.65 -29.90 16.19
CA ASP A 855 -32.05 -28.74 15.43
C ASP A 855 -30.88 -28.27 14.55
N GLY A 856 -31.07 -28.28 13.22
CA GLY A 856 -30.03 -27.89 12.26
C GLY A 856 -29.69 -26.42 12.33
N SER A 857 -30.63 -25.52 12.66
CA SER A 857 -30.35 -24.09 12.84
C SER A 857 -29.52 -23.81 14.07
N ALA A 858 -29.82 -24.51 15.18
CA ALA A 858 -29.03 -24.44 16.42
C ALA A 858 -27.62 -25.01 16.21
N ALA A 859 -27.47 -26.15 15.56
CA ALA A 859 -26.17 -26.72 15.23
C ALA A 859 -25.35 -25.81 14.29
N ALA A 860 -25.98 -25.19 13.26
CA ALA A 860 -25.33 -24.27 12.35
C ALA A 860 -24.92 -22.97 13.07
N THR A 861 -25.75 -22.44 13.97
CA THR A 861 -25.43 -21.28 14.81
C THR A 861 -24.24 -21.57 15.74
N ALA A 862 -24.23 -22.72 16.39
CA ALA A 862 -23.11 -23.13 17.22
C ALA A 862 -21.82 -23.29 16.39
N ALA A 863 -21.90 -23.93 15.21
CA ALA A 863 -20.76 -24.11 14.33
C ALA A 863 -20.19 -22.81 13.79
N ALA A 864 -20.97 -21.71 13.76
CA ALA A 864 -20.50 -20.40 13.33
C ALA A 864 -19.38 -19.82 14.21
N PHE A 865 -19.31 -20.20 15.47
CA PHE A 865 -18.31 -19.68 16.42
C PHE A 865 -16.99 -20.46 16.36
N VAL A 866 -15.90 -19.71 16.31
CA VAL A 866 -14.52 -20.24 16.26
C VAL A 866 -13.70 -19.61 17.38
N CYS A 867 -12.87 -20.41 18.04
CA CYS A 867 -11.91 -19.95 19.02
C CYS A 867 -10.58 -19.64 18.32
N PHE A 868 -10.16 -18.38 18.35
CA PHE A 868 -8.90 -17.92 17.79
C PHE A 868 -7.85 -17.70 18.89
N GLY A 869 -6.57 -17.91 18.55
CA GLY A 869 -5.45 -17.73 19.48
C GLY A 869 -5.12 -18.98 20.28
N ALA A 870 -4.96 -18.85 21.63
CA ALA A 870 -4.54 -19.92 22.51
C ALA A 870 -5.62 -20.24 23.56
N GLY A 871 -6.82 -20.55 23.13
CA GLY A 871 -7.99 -20.83 23.97
C GLY A 871 -7.86 -21.99 24.97
#